data_a552120b9c997bb916d09842d97c7ad5
#
_entry.id   a552120b9c997bb916d09842d97c7ad5
#
_cell.length_a   1.000
_cell.length_b   1.000
_cell.length_c   1.000
_cell.angle_alpha   90.00
_cell.angle_beta   90.00
_cell.angle_gamma   90.00
#
_symmetry.space_group_name_H-M   'P 1'
#
loop_
_entity.id
_entity.type
_entity.pdbx_description
1 polymer ?
#
loop_
_entity_poly.entity_id
_entity_poly.type
_entity_poly.pdbx_seq_one_letter_code
_entity_poly.pdbx_strand_id
1 'polypeptide(L)'
;MVRGRLLALAPLLAYGLAFAWAALGASLLVADDHPGQLYRLWHVVTRGPAPWAWNAGWWTGYPELQFYPPGFAYAGALLHYGTLTSLSIPATYQTLLWIAYLAPGLTTFLVLARILGNGWLALPGAFVALTFSAGTASGVEGGVHTGMVGARLAWALLPLLLLTLVRWIEGGGPLPRLAAPILAAIVLTHPAQLPAAVVLVLLAAQVAEPRGARVRVTAGVLAVAAALTGFWTVPLLARLPHTRALAWGELTFPAAVDAFARQPLVPVLLACAVLVVFARRDLSASGARSEAVVARLFPVVVAVTLLDRVALEPLGIRWLPADRVVDGAWLALILAAGLGWGRLCRRFTRPAPGALIAIGLTVLLSIPGTTLVLWPRAAEWPKLPATERGLRLGDLWAAIRRAPEGRVLFARSGVPLVHGTAWYRLHTHLTALTPMMTGREIVNGTFTHPSPAAALVYRGDAGRAAITTLVERLDGRSLFGRPLDALDATTFNSYADRLGVAAVIVLDEDLPRLRALEDNAVFARRVATPPFVLFERSTGIAIPRETAPGRWQVAASGEGWASARLAYYPLWEAHAGGTRLPVRRGEWGDLEVLAGRATTVELVYGAALAEKLGLAMSAAGLLAWAALALRRRAIPARSRG
;
A
#
# COMPACT_ATOMS: atom_id res chain seq x y z
N MET A 1 -22.32 17.03 27.02
CA MET A 1 -21.74 16.93 25.64
C MET A 1 -21.07 15.58 25.34
N VAL A 2 -20.28 15.00 26.23
CA VAL A 2 -19.57 13.71 25.97
C VAL A 2 -20.54 12.53 25.77
N ARG A 3 -21.54 12.37 26.66
CA ARG A 3 -22.55 11.29 26.54
C ARG A 3 -23.32 11.31 25.20
N GLY A 4 -23.71 12.48 24.71
CA GLY A 4 -24.44 12.59 23.43
C GLY A 4 -23.58 12.24 22.21
N ARG A 5 -22.25 12.45 22.27
CA ARG A 5 -21.32 12.02 21.22
C ARG A 5 -21.12 10.52 21.21
N LEU A 6 -21.02 9.90 22.38
CA LEU A 6 -20.87 8.46 22.51
C LEU A 6 -22.12 7.72 22.01
N LEU A 7 -23.32 8.23 22.33
CA LEU A 7 -24.59 7.68 21.83
C LEU A 7 -24.70 7.73 20.30
N ALA A 8 -24.23 8.81 19.67
CA ALA A 8 -24.23 8.94 18.21
C ALA A 8 -23.16 8.06 17.52
N LEU A 9 -22.10 7.70 18.22
CA LEU A 9 -21.05 6.80 17.70
C LEU A 9 -21.50 5.32 17.70
N ALA A 10 -22.38 4.95 18.65
CA ALA A 10 -22.81 3.56 18.83
C ALA A 10 -23.38 2.90 17.55
N PRO A 11 -24.31 3.51 16.79
CA PRO A 11 -24.83 2.90 15.57
C PRO A 11 -23.75 2.75 14.48
N LEU A 12 -22.79 3.69 14.35
CA LEU A 12 -21.68 3.57 13.43
C LEU A 12 -20.78 2.38 13.77
N LEU A 13 -20.45 2.24 15.06
CA LEU A 13 -19.64 1.11 15.54
C LEU A 13 -20.38 -0.21 15.39
N ALA A 14 -21.66 -0.27 15.77
CA ALA A 14 -22.46 -1.48 15.65
C ALA A 14 -22.52 -1.98 14.20
N TYR A 15 -22.81 -1.06 13.27
CA TYR A 15 -22.81 -1.38 11.84
C TYR A 15 -21.41 -1.79 11.35
N GLY A 16 -20.38 -0.99 11.67
CA GLY A 16 -19.01 -1.26 11.22
C GLY A 16 -18.47 -2.59 11.73
N LEU A 17 -18.72 -2.92 13.00
CA LEU A 17 -18.30 -4.20 13.58
C LEU A 17 -19.10 -5.38 12.99
N ALA A 18 -20.40 -5.22 12.76
CA ALA A 18 -21.21 -6.26 12.11
C ALA A 18 -20.73 -6.53 10.67
N PHE A 19 -20.46 -5.48 9.90
CA PHE A 19 -19.87 -5.60 8.56
C PHE A 19 -18.49 -6.27 8.63
N ALA A 20 -17.59 -5.79 9.50
CA ALA A 20 -16.25 -6.34 9.63
C ALA A 20 -16.28 -7.82 10.02
N TRP A 21 -17.18 -8.20 10.93
CA TRP A 21 -17.38 -9.59 11.29
C TRP A 21 -17.82 -10.43 10.09
N ALA A 22 -18.79 -9.98 9.32
CA ALA A 22 -19.31 -10.68 8.15
C ALA A 22 -18.27 -10.78 7.01
N ALA A 23 -17.58 -9.66 6.70
CA ALA A 23 -16.62 -9.58 5.60
C ALA A 23 -15.26 -10.18 5.96
N LEU A 24 -14.69 -9.77 7.07
CA LEU A 24 -13.33 -10.09 7.47
C LEU A 24 -13.28 -11.31 8.38
N GLY A 25 -14.14 -11.36 9.40
CA GLY A 25 -14.15 -12.45 10.39
C GLY A 25 -12.80 -12.63 11.07
N ALA A 26 -12.49 -13.88 11.47
CA ALA A 26 -11.22 -14.25 12.07
C ALA A 26 -10.20 -14.83 11.07
N SER A 27 -10.61 -15.10 9.83
CA SER A 27 -9.77 -15.74 8.81
C SER A 27 -9.21 -14.71 7.83
N LEU A 28 -7.95 -14.89 7.43
CA LEU A 28 -7.28 -14.05 6.45
C LEU A 28 -8.03 -14.03 5.11
N LEU A 29 -8.15 -12.85 4.52
CA LEU A 29 -8.52 -12.69 3.13
C LEU A 29 -7.34 -13.04 2.23
N VAL A 30 -7.64 -13.53 1.04
CA VAL A 30 -6.63 -13.89 0.04
C VAL A 30 -6.86 -13.24 -1.31
N ALA A 31 -7.86 -12.38 -1.43
CA ALA A 31 -8.06 -11.62 -2.65
C ALA A 31 -6.84 -10.74 -2.93
N ASP A 32 -6.42 -10.75 -4.17
CA ASP A 32 -5.42 -9.88 -4.79
C ASP A 32 -4.17 -9.64 -3.92
N ASP A 33 -4.01 -8.44 -3.36
CA ASP A 33 -2.81 -7.98 -2.66
C ASP A 33 -2.65 -8.49 -1.22
N HIS A 34 -3.69 -9.06 -0.60
CA HIS A 34 -3.62 -9.48 0.81
C HIS A 34 -2.44 -10.41 1.13
N PRO A 35 -2.16 -11.46 0.33
CA PRO A 35 -1.00 -12.32 0.59
C PRO A 35 0.33 -11.56 0.52
N GLY A 36 0.45 -10.63 -0.44
CA GLY A 36 1.64 -9.78 -0.56
C GLY A 36 1.83 -8.86 0.65
N GLN A 37 0.75 -8.28 1.17
CA GLN A 37 0.82 -7.42 2.36
C GLN A 37 1.13 -8.21 3.63
N LEU A 38 0.57 -9.42 3.76
CA LEU A 38 0.92 -10.33 4.86
C LEU A 38 2.41 -10.71 4.81
N TYR A 39 2.92 -11.02 3.62
CA TYR A 39 4.34 -11.34 3.43
C TYR A 39 5.24 -10.15 3.80
N ARG A 40 4.89 -8.91 3.41
CA ARG A 40 5.65 -7.71 3.79
C ARG A 40 5.69 -7.50 5.31
N LEU A 41 4.58 -7.74 6.00
CA LEU A 41 4.56 -7.72 7.47
C LEU A 41 5.48 -8.79 8.05
N TRP A 42 5.39 -10.02 7.54
CA TRP A 42 6.27 -11.12 7.94
C TRP A 42 7.75 -10.77 7.70
N HIS A 43 8.08 -10.17 6.56
CA HIS A 43 9.43 -9.73 6.23
C HIS A 43 9.96 -8.71 7.25
N VAL A 44 9.17 -7.68 7.61
CA VAL A 44 9.57 -6.69 8.62
C VAL A 44 9.81 -7.33 9.99
N VAL A 45 8.92 -8.23 10.40
CA VAL A 45 9.05 -8.90 11.70
C VAL A 45 10.26 -9.83 11.76
N THR A 46 10.60 -10.50 10.66
CA THR A 46 11.67 -11.50 10.63
C THR A 46 13.03 -10.95 10.21
N ARG A 47 13.07 -9.90 9.38
CA ARG A 47 14.31 -9.31 8.82
C ARG A 47 14.65 -7.93 9.38
N GLY A 48 13.76 -7.34 10.16
CA GLY A 48 13.93 -6.03 10.77
C GLY A 48 13.33 -4.86 9.97
N PRO A 49 13.30 -3.66 10.59
CA PRO A 49 12.57 -2.51 10.09
C PRO A 49 13.32 -1.65 9.06
N ALA A 50 14.54 -2.01 8.64
CA ALA A 50 15.27 -1.23 7.65
C ALA A 50 14.54 -1.29 6.30
N PRO A 51 14.17 -0.15 5.66
CA PRO A 51 13.44 -0.19 4.39
C PRO A 51 14.25 -0.86 3.27
N TRP A 52 15.58 -0.75 3.35
CA TRP A 52 16.52 -1.36 2.41
C TRP A 52 16.85 -2.81 2.74
N ALA A 53 16.24 -3.42 3.78
CA ALA A 53 16.47 -4.83 4.09
C ALA A 53 16.21 -5.72 2.86
N TRP A 54 17.15 -6.63 2.60
CA TRP A 54 17.08 -7.47 1.42
C TRP A 54 16.00 -8.55 1.57
N ASN A 55 15.05 -8.55 0.66
CA ASN A 55 14.06 -9.61 0.53
C ASN A 55 14.55 -10.62 -0.50
N ALA A 56 15.18 -11.70 -0.07
CA ALA A 56 15.63 -12.78 -0.95
C ALA A 56 14.45 -13.61 -1.50
N GLY A 57 13.32 -13.60 -0.81
CA GLY A 57 12.20 -14.50 -1.11
C GLY A 57 11.52 -14.28 -2.46
N TRP A 58 11.56 -13.06 -3.02
CA TRP A 58 10.92 -12.68 -4.27
C TRP A 58 11.89 -12.15 -5.32
N TRP A 59 11.63 -12.43 -6.59
CA TRP A 59 12.25 -11.76 -7.73
C TRP A 59 13.79 -11.80 -7.73
N THR A 60 14.38 -12.90 -7.30
CA THR A 60 15.84 -13.05 -7.12
C THR A 60 16.45 -12.07 -6.10
N GLY A 61 15.62 -11.54 -5.24
CA GLY A 61 15.97 -10.58 -4.21
C GLY A 61 15.77 -9.11 -4.61
N TYR A 62 15.31 -8.31 -3.65
CA TYR A 62 15.07 -6.89 -3.84
C TYR A 62 14.86 -6.18 -2.48
N PRO A 63 15.24 -4.90 -2.32
CA PRO A 63 14.90 -4.12 -1.13
C PRO A 63 13.44 -3.66 -1.18
N GLU A 64 12.53 -4.55 -0.87
CA GLU A 64 11.09 -4.43 -1.09
C GLU A 64 10.50 -3.14 -0.53
N LEU A 65 10.77 -2.84 0.75
CA LEU A 65 10.18 -1.69 1.43
C LEU A 65 10.87 -0.36 1.10
N GLN A 66 12.01 -0.39 0.41
CA GLN A 66 12.64 0.85 -0.05
C GLN A 66 11.80 1.53 -1.14
N PHE A 67 11.12 0.74 -1.98
CA PHE A 67 10.31 1.24 -3.08
C PHE A 67 8.81 0.97 -2.91
N TYR A 68 8.44 0.44 -1.76
CA TYR A 68 7.05 0.26 -1.34
C TYR A 68 6.81 0.96 -0.01
N PRO A 69 5.72 1.73 0.17
CA PRO A 69 5.47 2.45 1.42
C PRO A 69 5.44 1.52 2.63
N PRO A 70 6.33 1.68 3.61
CA PRO A 70 6.50 0.70 4.69
C PRO A 70 5.46 0.83 5.81
N GLY A 71 4.69 1.92 5.84
CA GLY A 71 3.90 2.32 7.01
C GLY A 71 2.88 1.29 7.47
N PHE A 72 2.23 0.57 6.55
CA PHE A 72 1.29 -0.48 6.94
C PHE A 72 2.01 -1.67 7.60
N ALA A 73 3.12 -2.13 7.02
CA ALA A 73 3.93 -3.21 7.60
C ALA A 73 4.53 -2.81 8.96
N TYR A 74 4.96 -1.54 9.10
CA TYR A 74 5.46 -1.03 10.38
C TYR A 74 4.36 -0.90 11.44
N ALA A 75 3.16 -0.47 11.06
CA ALA A 75 2.02 -0.46 11.98
C ALA A 75 1.70 -1.88 12.48
N GLY A 76 1.77 -2.87 11.60
CA GLY A 76 1.62 -4.28 11.96
C GLY A 76 2.75 -4.77 12.87
N ALA A 77 4.02 -4.50 12.55
CA ALA A 77 5.15 -4.88 13.40
C ALA A 77 5.06 -4.21 14.79
N LEU A 78 4.68 -2.92 14.84
CA LEU A 78 4.45 -2.21 16.10
C LEU A 78 3.33 -2.87 16.93
N LEU A 79 2.24 -3.29 16.30
CA LEU A 79 1.15 -4.01 16.95
C LEU A 79 1.62 -5.38 17.45
N HIS A 80 2.35 -6.14 16.63
CA HIS A 80 2.88 -7.46 16.98
C HIS A 80 3.80 -7.39 18.20
N TYR A 81 4.80 -6.50 18.19
CA TYR A 81 5.71 -6.32 19.31
C TYR A 81 5.06 -5.60 20.51
N GLY A 82 4.14 -4.66 20.26
CA GLY A 82 3.37 -3.97 21.30
C GLY A 82 2.46 -4.89 22.10
N THR A 83 2.04 -6.01 21.50
CA THR A 83 1.32 -7.08 22.19
C THR A 83 2.26 -8.15 22.76
N LEU A 84 3.57 -7.88 22.86
CA LEU A 84 4.57 -8.82 23.32
C LEU A 84 4.54 -10.16 22.55
N THR A 85 4.31 -10.08 21.24
CA THR A 85 4.19 -11.21 20.33
C THR A 85 3.02 -12.19 20.63
N SER A 86 2.10 -11.82 21.52
CA SER A 86 0.91 -12.63 21.82
C SER A 86 -0.03 -12.79 20.62
N LEU A 87 -0.07 -11.78 19.72
CA LEU A 87 -0.71 -11.92 18.43
C LEU A 87 0.29 -12.51 17.42
N SER A 88 -0.06 -13.64 16.81
CA SER A 88 0.71 -14.15 15.67
C SER A 88 0.71 -13.16 14.50
N ILE A 89 1.66 -13.25 13.57
CA ILE A 89 1.72 -12.35 12.40
C ILE A 89 0.40 -12.36 11.60
N PRO A 90 -0.22 -13.52 11.30
CA PRO A 90 -1.54 -13.54 10.66
C PRO A 90 -2.63 -12.85 11.48
N ALA A 91 -2.68 -13.07 12.80
CA ALA A 91 -3.65 -12.41 13.69
C ALA A 91 -3.42 -10.89 13.78
N THR A 92 -2.16 -10.47 13.78
CA THR A 92 -1.78 -9.05 13.73
C THR A 92 -2.26 -8.40 12.44
N TYR A 93 -2.03 -9.04 11.30
CA TYR A 93 -2.50 -8.57 10.01
C TYR A 93 -4.03 -8.44 9.98
N GLN A 94 -4.74 -9.47 10.46
CA GLN A 94 -6.20 -9.48 10.53
C GLN A 94 -6.74 -8.34 11.40
N THR A 95 -6.12 -8.12 12.57
CA THR A 95 -6.47 -7.02 13.47
C THR A 95 -6.26 -5.65 12.81
N LEU A 96 -5.14 -5.48 12.13
CA LEU A 96 -4.84 -4.23 11.42
C LEU A 96 -5.80 -3.99 10.24
N LEU A 97 -6.26 -5.05 9.58
CA LEU A 97 -7.26 -4.97 8.52
C LEU A 97 -8.62 -4.47 9.07
N TRP A 98 -9.04 -4.96 10.23
CA TRP A 98 -10.23 -4.45 10.93
C TRP A 98 -10.08 -2.97 11.26
N ILE A 99 -8.92 -2.57 11.79
CA ILE A 99 -8.62 -1.16 12.08
C ILE A 99 -8.68 -0.33 10.80
N ALA A 100 -8.05 -0.76 9.72
CA ALA A 100 -8.06 -0.06 8.44
C ALA A 100 -9.47 0.11 7.86
N TYR A 101 -10.35 -0.89 8.04
CA TYR A 101 -11.75 -0.78 7.64
C TYR A 101 -12.51 0.27 8.46
N LEU A 102 -12.39 0.22 9.80
CA LEU A 102 -13.17 1.08 10.70
C LEU A 102 -12.67 2.53 10.75
N ALA A 103 -11.36 2.73 10.61
CA ALA A 103 -10.69 4.00 10.87
C ALA A 103 -11.23 5.19 10.06
N PRO A 104 -11.52 5.11 8.74
CA PRO A 104 -12.04 6.25 7.99
C PRO A 104 -13.38 6.78 8.53
N GLY A 105 -14.29 5.88 8.89
CA GLY A 105 -15.56 6.26 9.53
C GLY A 105 -15.36 6.92 10.89
N LEU A 106 -14.49 6.33 11.72
CA LEU A 106 -14.21 6.85 13.06
C LEU A 106 -13.52 8.22 13.05
N THR A 107 -12.48 8.38 12.24
CA THR A 107 -11.75 9.65 12.18
C THR A 107 -12.58 10.77 11.56
N THR A 108 -13.39 10.45 10.54
CA THR A 108 -14.38 11.37 9.96
C THR A 108 -15.45 11.75 10.98
N PHE A 109 -15.97 10.79 11.76
CA PHE A 109 -16.91 11.09 12.84
C PHE A 109 -16.31 12.06 13.86
N LEU A 110 -15.09 11.79 14.31
CA LEU A 110 -14.43 12.63 15.34
C LEU A 110 -14.24 14.07 14.87
N VAL A 111 -13.76 14.27 13.64
CA VAL A 111 -13.52 15.61 13.12
C VAL A 111 -14.81 16.35 12.82
N LEU A 112 -15.81 15.70 12.19
CA LEU A 112 -17.10 16.33 11.92
C LEU A 112 -17.87 16.64 13.21
N ALA A 113 -17.87 15.71 14.20
CA ALA A 113 -18.49 15.96 15.50
C ALA A 113 -17.81 17.12 16.26
N ARG A 114 -16.49 17.30 16.06
CA ARG A 114 -15.74 18.44 16.63
C ARG A 114 -16.15 19.76 15.98
N ILE A 115 -16.26 19.80 14.64
CA ILE A 115 -16.59 21.01 13.88
C ILE A 115 -18.08 21.37 14.05
N LEU A 116 -18.97 20.39 13.93
CA LEU A 116 -20.42 20.58 14.02
C LEU A 116 -20.92 20.73 15.47
N GLY A 117 -20.11 20.39 16.47
CA GLY A 117 -20.49 20.44 17.88
C GLY A 117 -21.45 19.32 18.34
N ASN A 118 -21.86 18.41 17.45
CA ASN A 118 -22.86 17.38 17.73
C ASN A 118 -22.52 16.08 16.96
N GLY A 119 -22.54 14.92 17.65
CA GLY A 119 -22.23 13.62 17.06
C GLY A 119 -23.27 13.14 16.04
N TRP A 120 -24.56 13.37 16.28
CA TRP A 120 -25.60 13.00 15.33
C TRP A 120 -25.48 13.73 13.99
N LEU A 121 -25.05 15.00 14.01
CA LEU A 121 -24.82 15.75 12.78
C LEU A 121 -23.60 15.24 11.98
N ALA A 122 -22.66 14.59 12.65
CA ALA A 122 -21.46 14.00 12.02
C ALA A 122 -21.72 12.61 11.43
N LEU A 123 -22.75 11.91 11.92
CA LEU A 123 -22.98 10.50 11.62
C LEU A 123 -23.16 10.21 10.12
N PRO A 124 -23.91 10.98 9.31
CA PRO A 124 -24.08 10.69 7.89
C PRO A 124 -22.76 10.71 7.11
N GLY A 125 -21.94 11.75 7.31
CA GLY A 125 -20.63 11.84 6.64
C GLY A 125 -19.67 10.74 7.08
N ALA A 126 -19.70 10.35 8.37
CA ALA A 126 -18.92 9.24 8.89
C ALA A 126 -19.37 7.90 8.33
N PHE A 127 -20.68 7.69 8.16
CA PHE A 127 -21.23 6.49 7.52
C PHE A 127 -20.77 6.35 6.07
N VAL A 128 -20.81 7.46 5.30
CA VAL A 128 -20.30 7.47 3.94
C VAL A 128 -18.81 7.14 3.92
N ALA A 129 -17.99 7.78 4.79
CA ALA A 129 -16.55 7.48 4.84
C ALA A 129 -16.24 6.02 5.20
N LEU A 130 -17.06 5.39 6.05
CA LEU A 130 -16.93 3.99 6.43
C LEU A 130 -17.22 3.05 5.25
N THR A 131 -18.27 3.33 4.47
CA THR A 131 -18.83 2.43 3.46
C THR A 131 -18.45 2.76 2.02
N PHE A 132 -17.82 3.91 1.78
CA PHE A 132 -17.50 4.42 0.45
C PHE A 132 -16.56 3.49 -0.32
N SER A 133 -16.83 3.34 -1.61
CA SER A 133 -16.00 2.58 -2.55
C SER A 133 -15.78 3.33 -3.87
N ALA A 134 -16.78 3.45 -4.70
CA ALA A 134 -16.75 4.14 -6.00
C ALA A 134 -15.53 3.81 -6.88
N GLY A 135 -15.00 2.59 -6.78
CA GLY A 135 -13.84 2.14 -7.56
C GLY A 135 -12.50 2.76 -7.15
N THR A 136 -12.42 3.42 -5.97
CA THR A 136 -11.18 4.03 -5.48
C THR A 136 -10.27 3.01 -4.78
N ALA A 137 -8.95 3.22 -4.85
CA ALA A 137 -7.98 2.39 -4.16
C ALA A 137 -8.15 2.42 -2.63
N SER A 138 -8.57 3.57 -2.09
CA SER A 138 -8.80 3.77 -0.65
C SER A 138 -10.22 3.41 -0.20
N GLY A 139 -11.13 3.05 -1.12
CA GLY A 139 -12.49 2.61 -0.81
C GLY A 139 -12.55 1.27 -0.08
N VAL A 140 -13.76 0.80 0.23
CA VAL A 140 -13.94 -0.51 0.87
C VAL A 140 -13.52 -1.64 -0.07
N GLU A 141 -13.88 -1.54 -1.35
CA GLU A 141 -13.55 -2.55 -2.34
C GLU A 141 -12.03 -2.57 -2.64
N GLY A 142 -11.44 -1.43 -3.01
CA GLY A 142 -10.01 -1.34 -3.26
C GLY A 142 -9.16 -1.56 -1.99
N GLY A 143 -9.46 -0.81 -0.92
CA GLY A 143 -8.64 -0.78 0.28
C GLY A 143 -8.80 -1.99 1.21
N VAL A 144 -9.97 -2.64 1.21
CA VAL A 144 -10.27 -3.72 2.16
C VAL A 144 -10.49 -5.05 1.44
N HIS A 145 -11.25 -5.09 0.34
CA HIS A 145 -11.54 -6.35 -0.36
C HIS A 145 -10.36 -6.82 -1.20
N THR A 146 -9.74 -5.93 -2.00
CA THR A 146 -8.60 -6.29 -2.86
C THR A 146 -7.24 -6.17 -2.16
N GLY A 147 -7.19 -5.59 -0.96
CA GLY A 147 -5.96 -5.58 -0.15
C GLY A 147 -5.07 -4.35 -0.30
N MET A 148 -5.55 -3.23 -0.88
CA MET A 148 -4.81 -1.95 -0.88
C MET A 148 -4.89 -1.27 0.50
N VAL A 149 -4.61 -2.05 1.54
CA VAL A 149 -4.83 -1.69 2.95
C VAL A 149 -4.07 -0.46 3.41
N GLY A 150 -2.88 -0.21 2.83
CA GLY A 150 -2.11 1.01 3.08
C GLY A 150 -2.84 2.27 2.60
N ALA A 151 -3.48 2.21 1.43
CA ALA A 151 -4.27 3.32 0.89
C ALA A 151 -5.47 3.65 1.80
N ARG A 152 -6.18 2.60 2.26
CA ARG A 152 -7.32 2.75 3.18
C ARG A 152 -6.91 3.35 4.52
N LEU A 153 -5.79 2.90 5.08
CA LEU A 153 -5.28 3.42 6.36
C LEU A 153 -4.83 4.87 6.22
N ALA A 154 -4.08 5.22 5.16
CA ALA A 154 -3.67 6.59 4.90
C ALA A 154 -4.87 7.53 4.70
N TRP A 155 -5.94 7.02 4.08
CA TRP A 155 -7.19 7.76 3.90
C TRP A 155 -7.81 8.14 5.26
N ALA A 156 -7.75 7.24 6.25
CA ALA A 156 -8.21 7.52 7.61
C ALA A 156 -7.35 8.56 8.34
N LEU A 157 -6.07 8.69 7.99
CA LEU A 157 -5.16 9.65 8.62
C LEU A 157 -5.44 11.11 8.20
N LEU A 158 -6.06 11.35 7.04
CA LEU A 158 -6.36 12.73 6.59
C LEU A 158 -7.39 13.44 7.48
N PRO A 159 -8.55 12.86 7.86
CA PRO A 159 -9.44 13.46 8.86
C PRO A 159 -8.79 13.59 10.24
N LEU A 160 -7.91 12.66 10.60
CA LEU A 160 -7.16 12.73 11.85
C LEU A 160 -6.16 13.91 11.83
N LEU A 161 -5.50 14.18 10.70
CA LEU A 161 -4.67 15.36 10.51
C LEU A 161 -5.51 16.64 10.71
N LEU A 162 -6.66 16.74 10.04
CA LEU A 162 -7.57 17.87 10.21
C LEU A 162 -7.99 18.04 11.68
N LEU A 163 -8.33 16.96 12.38
CA LEU A 163 -8.72 17.01 13.79
C LEU A 163 -7.62 17.63 14.67
N THR A 164 -6.35 17.34 14.38
CA THR A 164 -5.22 17.94 15.11
C THR A 164 -5.04 19.42 14.81
N LEU A 165 -5.41 19.86 13.61
CA LEU A 165 -5.31 21.26 13.17
C LEU A 165 -6.47 22.12 13.65
N VAL A 166 -7.65 21.55 13.97
CA VAL A 166 -8.88 22.31 14.30
C VAL A 166 -8.64 23.36 15.41
N ARG A 167 -7.92 23.00 16.48
CA ARG A 167 -7.66 23.95 17.58
C ARG A 167 -6.79 25.13 17.13
N TRP A 168 -5.84 24.87 16.27
CA TRP A 168 -5.00 25.92 15.70
C TRP A 168 -5.78 26.80 14.71
N ILE A 169 -6.62 26.18 13.87
CA ILE A 169 -7.51 26.88 12.93
C ILE A 169 -8.45 27.85 13.65
N GLU A 170 -9.05 27.42 14.75
CA GLU A 170 -10.03 28.22 15.51
C GLU A 170 -9.41 29.32 16.41
N GLY A 171 -8.09 29.45 16.41
CA GLY A 171 -7.42 30.62 17.02
C GLY A 171 -7.20 30.55 18.52
N GLY A 172 -7.44 29.43 19.18
CA GLY A 172 -7.32 29.35 20.66
C GLY A 172 -6.41 28.21 21.14
N GLY A 173 -5.75 27.52 20.25
CA GLY A 173 -5.07 26.28 20.59
C GLY A 173 -3.55 26.34 20.54
N PRO A 174 -2.91 25.41 21.22
CA PRO A 174 -1.49 25.18 21.10
C PRO A 174 -1.10 24.74 19.69
N LEU A 175 0.21 24.82 19.36
CA LEU A 175 0.76 24.29 18.12
C LEU A 175 0.31 22.84 17.90
N PRO A 176 -0.06 22.44 16.68
CA PRO A 176 -0.57 21.10 16.38
C PRO A 176 0.55 20.06 16.42
N ARG A 177 0.91 19.59 17.62
CA ARG A 177 2.07 18.71 17.85
C ARG A 177 1.99 17.39 17.10
N LEU A 178 0.79 16.85 16.91
CA LEU A 178 0.58 15.58 16.22
C LEU A 178 0.47 15.75 14.71
N ALA A 179 0.40 16.96 14.18
CA ALA A 179 0.25 17.18 12.74
C ALA A 179 1.46 16.64 11.96
N ALA A 180 2.69 16.89 12.41
CA ALA A 180 3.89 16.40 11.75
C ALA A 180 4.01 14.87 11.76
N PRO A 181 3.87 14.16 12.91
CA PRO A 181 3.89 12.69 12.88
C PRO A 181 2.74 12.06 12.08
N ILE A 182 1.53 12.65 12.09
CA ILE A 182 0.43 12.14 11.26
C ILE A 182 0.73 12.36 9.77
N LEU A 183 1.26 13.51 9.39
CA LEU A 183 1.69 13.78 8.01
C LEU A 183 2.81 12.80 7.58
N ALA A 184 3.79 12.55 8.44
CA ALA A 184 4.81 11.54 8.21
C ALA A 184 4.20 10.12 8.05
N ALA A 185 3.24 9.77 8.89
CA ALA A 185 2.52 8.50 8.78
C ALA A 185 1.75 8.37 7.45
N ILE A 186 1.14 9.46 6.94
CA ILE A 186 0.51 9.48 5.62
C ILE A 186 1.54 9.16 4.52
N VAL A 187 2.71 9.83 4.55
CA VAL A 187 3.79 9.61 3.58
C VAL A 187 4.25 8.16 3.60
N LEU A 188 4.50 7.61 4.78
CA LEU A 188 5.01 6.25 4.95
C LEU A 188 3.96 5.18 4.62
N THR A 189 2.66 5.49 4.76
CA THR A 189 1.58 4.51 4.55
C THR A 189 1.10 4.49 3.11
N HIS A 190 0.85 5.67 2.50
CA HIS A 190 0.46 5.77 1.09
C HIS A 190 0.71 7.19 0.56
N PRO A 191 1.82 7.44 -0.14
CA PRO A 191 2.24 8.77 -0.59
C PRO A 191 1.22 9.51 -1.47
N ALA A 192 0.35 8.79 -2.18
CA ALA A 192 -0.69 9.41 -3.02
C ALA A 192 -1.69 10.28 -2.23
N GLN A 193 -1.77 10.13 -0.90
CA GLN A 193 -2.56 11.02 -0.03
C GLN A 193 -1.79 12.30 0.38
N LEU A 194 -0.48 12.38 0.10
CA LEU A 194 0.34 13.53 0.47
C LEU A 194 -0.13 14.85 -0.16
N PRO A 195 -0.52 14.93 -1.46
CA PRO A 195 -1.01 16.18 -2.04
C PRO A 195 -2.22 16.74 -1.28
N ALA A 196 -3.21 15.90 -0.96
CA ALA A 196 -4.37 16.31 -0.17
C ALA A 196 -4.00 16.74 1.25
N ALA A 197 -3.06 16.06 1.89
CA ALA A 197 -2.59 16.39 3.23
C ALA A 197 -1.82 17.72 3.27
N VAL A 198 -0.96 17.99 2.29
CA VAL A 198 -0.25 19.27 2.16
C VAL A 198 -1.23 20.40 1.88
N VAL A 199 -2.17 20.22 0.96
CA VAL A 199 -3.24 21.20 0.69
C VAL A 199 -4.03 21.51 1.97
N LEU A 200 -4.37 20.50 2.76
CA LEU A 200 -5.06 20.68 4.04
C LEU A 200 -4.25 21.55 5.01
N VAL A 201 -2.94 21.29 5.16
CA VAL A 201 -2.06 22.09 6.04
C VAL A 201 -1.97 23.53 5.55
N LEU A 202 -1.84 23.76 4.23
CA LEU A 202 -1.78 25.09 3.64
C LEU A 202 -3.09 25.86 3.78
N LEU A 203 -4.24 25.23 3.57
CA LEU A 203 -5.55 25.84 3.77
C LEU A 203 -5.78 26.17 5.26
N ALA A 204 -5.35 25.30 6.16
CA ALA A 204 -5.40 25.57 7.60
C ALA A 204 -4.55 26.80 7.96
N ALA A 205 -3.37 26.95 7.38
CA ALA A 205 -2.50 28.10 7.58
C ALA A 205 -3.13 29.42 7.11
N GLN A 206 -3.91 29.42 6.02
CA GLN A 206 -4.56 30.62 5.51
C GLN A 206 -5.55 31.25 6.52
N VAL A 207 -6.23 30.44 7.33
CA VAL A 207 -7.30 30.86 8.24
C VAL A 207 -6.91 30.84 9.70
N ALA A 208 -5.80 30.18 10.08
CA ALA A 208 -5.37 30.03 11.48
C ALA A 208 -4.95 31.36 12.12
N GLU A 209 -5.05 31.45 13.44
CA GLU A 209 -4.60 32.59 14.23
C GLU A 209 -3.57 32.15 15.30
N PRO A 210 -2.62 33.02 15.69
CA PRO A 210 -2.36 34.37 15.17
C PRO A 210 -1.63 34.34 13.81
N ARG A 211 -1.91 35.33 12.97
CA ARG A 211 -1.35 35.44 11.61
C ARG A 211 0.18 35.36 11.56
N GLY A 212 0.87 36.01 12.47
CA GLY A 212 2.35 36.03 12.50
C GLY A 212 3.00 34.67 12.78
N ALA A 213 2.23 33.65 13.26
CA ALA A 213 2.75 32.31 13.50
C ALA A 213 2.52 31.35 12.31
N ARG A 214 1.68 31.70 11.34
CA ARG A 214 1.25 30.80 10.25
C ARG A 214 2.41 30.16 9.50
N VAL A 215 3.30 30.97 8.94
CA VAL A 215 4.44 30.50 8.15
C VAL A 215 5.34 29.60 8.98
N ARG A 216 5.68 30.02 10.20
CA ARG A 216 6.56 29.26 11.11
C ARG A 216 5.95 27.92 11.51
N VAL A 217 4.65 27.89 11.84
CA VAL A 217 3.96 26.64 12.20
C VAL A 217 3.88 25.71 11.01
N THR A 218 3.48 26.22 9.85
CA THR A 218 3.38 25.44 8.61
C THR A 218 4.73 24.86 8.20
N ALA A 219 5.75 25.72 8.12
CA ALA A 219 7.11 25.28 7.81
C ALA A 219 7.64 24.24 8.81
N GLY A 220 7.37 24.46 10.11
CA GLY A 220 7.73 23.52 11.17
C GLY A 220 7.05 22.17 11.02
N VAL A 221 5.74 22.13 10.74
CA VAL A 221 4.99 20.87 10.52
C VAL A 221 5.55 20.13 9.30
N LEU A 222 5.75 20.82 8.18
CA LEU A 222 6.26 20.21 6.95
C LEU A 222 7.71 19.74 7.10
N ALA A 223 8.58 20.57 7.69
CA ALA A 223 9.99 20.22 7.89
C ALA A 223 10.17 19.04 8.86
N VAL A 224 9.43 19.03 9.97
CA VAL A 224 9.50 17.91 10.93
C VAL A 224 8.92 16.64 10.31
N ALA A 225 7.83 16.71 9.54
CA ALA A 225 7.27 15.55 8.85
C ALA A 225 8.26 15.00 7.81
N ALA A 226 8.89 15.86 7.00
CA ALA A 226 9.92 15.48 6.05
C ALA A 226 11.13 14.85 6.75
N ALA A 227 11.56 15.42 7.88
CA ALA A 227 12.65 14.85 8.68
C ALA A 227 12.28 13.48 9.24
N LEU A 228 11.09 13.30 9.83
CA LEU A 228 10.64 12.03 10.38
C LEU A 228 10.59 10.90 9.33
N THR A 229 10.36 11.23 8.06
CA THR A 229 10.34 10.24 6.96
C THR A 229 11.70 10.05 6.30
N GLY A 230 12.73 10.79 6.71
CA GLY A 230 14.05 10.84 6.08
C GLY A 230 14.71 9.47 5.90
N PHE A 231 14.56 8.57 6.88
CA PHE A 231 15.09 7.21 6.82
C PHE A 231 14.59 6.39 5.63
N TRP A 232 13.43 6.75 5.09
CA TRP A 232 12.83 6.13 3.91
C TRP A 232 12.97 7.01 2.66
N THR A 233 12.65 8.32 2.78
CA THR A 233 12.59 9.22 1.63
C THR A 233 13.96 9.58 1.07
N VAL A 234 14.99 9.75 1.91
CA VAL A 234 16.36 10.07 1.44
C VAL A 234 16.95 8.92 0.64
N PRO A 235 16.97 7.66 1.14
CA PRO A 235 17.39 6.53 0.32
C PRO A 235 16.50 6.31 -0.91
N LEU A 236 15.18 6.48 -0.81
CA LEU A 236 14.27 6.37 -1.95
C LEU A 236 14.71 7.29 -3.09
N LEU A 237 14.89 8.59 -2.81
CA LEU A 237 15.30 9.59 -3.82
C LEU A 237 16.68 9.28 -4.40
N ALA A 238 17.63 8.88 -3.55
CA ALA A 238 18.98 8.53 -3.99
C ALA A 238 19.01 7.25 -4.86
N ARG A 239 18.04 6.36 -4.70
CA ARG A 239 17.98 5.05 -5.36
C ARG A 239 16.93 4.96 -6.47
N LEU A 240 16.24 6.04 -6.82
CA LEU A 240 15.27 6.07 -7.91
C LEU A 240 15.77 5.44 -9.23
N PRO A 241 17.06 5.59 -9.65
CA PRO A 241 17.57 4.93 -10.85
C PRO A 241 17.57 3.40 -10.79
N HIS A 242 17.41 2.81 -9.61
CA HIS A 242 17.44 1.35 -9.39
C HIS A 242 16.04 0.74 -9.24
N THR A 243 15.00 1.51 -9.45
CA THR A 243 13.61 1.05 -9.45
C THR A 243 12.92 1.35 -10.77
N ARG A 244 11.67 0.94 -10.89
CA ARG A 244 10.81 1.22 -12.04
C ARG A 244 9.56 1.93 -11.58
N ALA A 245 9.07 2.85 -12.41
CA ALA A 245 7.75 3.41 -12.22
C ALA A 245 6.70 2.31 -12.44
N LEU A 246 5.77 2.19 -11.51
CA LEU A 246 4.57 1.38 -11.66
C LEU A 246 3.49 2.30 -12.21
N ALA A 247 3.16 2.17 -13.48
CA ALA A 247 2.08 2.93 -14.09
C ALA A 247 0.79 2.10 -13.99
N TRP A 248 -0.04 2.45 -13.04
CA TRP A 248 -1.39 1.92 -12.90
C TRP A 248 -2.37 2.87 -13.55
N GLY A 249 -3.41 2.41 -14.16
CA GLY A 249 -4.54 3.16 -14.64
C GLY A 249 -4.29 4.55 -15.22
N GLU A 250 -5.29 5.11 -15.82
CA GLU A 250 -5.30 6.51 -16.22
C GLU A 250 -6.60 7.16 -15.73
N LEU A 251 -6.48 8.31 -15.11
CA LEU A 251 -7.63 9.15 -14.85
C LEU A 251 -8.07 9.78 -16.17
N THR A 252 -9.12 9.25 -16.78
CA THR A 252 -9.67 9.77 -18.02
C THR A 252 -10.94 10.57 -17.77
N PHE A 253 -11.17 11.62 -18.57
CA PHE A 253 -12.40 12.41 -18.47
C PHE A 253 -13.66 11.55 -18.69
N PRO A 254 -13.72 10.65 -19.69
CA PRO A 254 -14.86 9.75 -19.85
C PRO A 254 -15.13 8.87 -18.61
N ALA A 255 -14.08 8.33 -17.99
CA ALA A 255 -14.24 7.52 -16.78
C ALA A 255 -14.78 8.35 -15.60
N ALA A 256 -14.34 9.60 -15.45
CA ALA A 256 -14.84 10.50 -14.43
C ALA A 256 -16.32 10.87 -14.67
N VAL A 257 -16.72 11.14 -15.91
CA VAL A 257 -18.12 11.42 -16.29
C VAL A 257 -18.99 10.17 -16.08
N ASP A 258 -18.50 9.00 -16.45
CA ASP A 258 -19.21 7.74 -16.27
C ASP A 258 -19.43 7.43 -14.78
N ALA A 259 -18.40 7.60 -13.95
CA ALA A 259 -18.51 7.46 -12.50
C ALA A 259 -19.56 8.42 -11.91
N PHE A 260 -19.58 9.67 -12.39
CA PHE A 260 -20.60 10.64 -11.98
C PHE A 260 -22.01 10.24 -12.41
N ALA A 261 -22.19 9.83 -13.67
CA ALA A 261 -23.50 9.51 -14.25
C ALA A 261 -24.10 8.22 -13.68
N ARG A 262 -23.25 7.22 -13.40
CA ARG A 262 -23.72 5.90 -12.91
C ARG A 262 -23.81 5.79 -11.39
N GLN A 263 -23.40 6.83 -10.65
CA GLN A 263 -23.37 6.83 -9.19
C GLN A 263 -24.31 7.92 -8.64
N PRO A 264 -25.61 7.67 -8.50
CA PRO A 264 -26.60 8.69 -8.12
C PRO A 264 -26.30 9.42 -6.80
N LEU A 265 -25.56 8.79 -5.91
CA LEU A 265 -25.12 9.41 -4.65
C LEU A 265 -24.10 10.53 -4.90
N VAL A 266 -23.25 10.45 -5.94
CA VAL A 266 -22.18 11.42 -6.19
C VAL A 266 -22.71 12.83 -6.44
N PRO A 267 -23.70 13.07 -7.32
CA PRO A 267 -24.33 14.39 -7.47
C PRO A 267 -24.90 14.96 -6.16
N VAL A 268 -25.45 14.10 -5.30
CA VAL A 268 -25.99 14.52 -3.99
C VAL A 268 -24.87 14.92 -3.03
N LEU A 269 -23.76 14.17 -3.00
CA LEU A 269 -22.58 14.55 -2.21
C LEU A 269 -22.03 15.90 -2.69
N LEU A 270 -21.96 16.13 -4.01
CA LEU A 270 -21.54 17.41 -4.57
C LEU A 270 -22.50 18.54 -4.22
N ALA A 271 -23.81 18.34 -4.35
CA ALA A 271 -24.79 19.33 -3.95
C ALA A 271 -24.65 19.72 -2.45
N CYS A 272 -24.48 18.72 -1.57
CA CYS A 272 -24.24 18.96 -0.15
C CYS A 272 -22.93 19.70 0.11
N ALA A 273 -21.86 19.39 -0.62
CA ALA A 273 -20.58 20.08 -0.51
C ALA A 273 -20.70 21.56 -0.97
N VAL A 274 -21.41 21.80 -2.08
CA VAL A 274 -21.67 23.15 -2.61
C VAL A 274 -22.47 23.99 -1.63
N LEU A 275 -23.45 23.43 -0.92
CA LEU A 275 -24.18 24.14 0.12
C LEU A 275 -23.28 24.68 1.22
N VAL A 276 -22.16 24.02 1.52
CA VAL A 276 -21.19 24.51 2.52
C VAL A 276 -20.42 25.72 2.01
N VAL A 277 -20.08 25.77 0.72
CA VAL A 277 -19.35 26.89 0.11
C VAL A 277 -20.22 28.16 0.09
N PHE A 278 -21.49 28.05 -0.30
CA PHE A 278 -22.40 29.18 -0.45
C PHE A 278 -23.06 29.64 0.86
N ALA A 279 -23.09 28.80 1.88
CA ALA A 279 -23.63 29.21 3.16
C ALA A 279 -22.68 30.22 3.83
N ARG A 280 -22.94 31.50 3.64
CA ARG A 280 -22.21 32.58 4.33
C ARG A 280 -22.36 32.41 5.85
N ARG A 281 -21.23 32.28 6.54
CA ARG A 281 -21.15 32.29 7.99
C ARG A 281 -20.27 33.44 8.44
N ASP A 282 -20.65 34.02 9.52
CA ASP A 282 -19.78 34.88 10.29
C ASP A 282 -18.57 34.05 10.76
N LEU A 283 -17.36 34.42 10.31
CA LEU A 283 -16.11 33.76 10.66
C LEU A 283 -15.78 33.84 12.16
N SER A 284 -16.49 34.64 12.91
CA SER A 284 -16.40 34.70 14.38
C SER A 284 -17.09 33.52 15.08
N ALA A 285 -18.03 32.83 14.40
CA ALA A 285 -18.71 31.69 14.97
C ALA A 285 -17.76 30.48 15.18
N SER A 286 -17.93 29.81 16.31
CA SER A 286 -17.14 28.59 16.62
C SER A 286 -17.29 27.53 15.51
N GLY A 287 -16.16 27.01 15.01
CA GLY A 287 -16.11 26.01 13.95
C GLY A 287 -16.14 26.60 12.53
N ALA A 288 -16.42 27.90 12.34
CA ALA A 288 -16.58 28.49 11.02
C ALA A 288 -15.30 28.48 10.17
N ARG A 289 -14.13 28.66 10.79
CA ARG A 289 -12.83 28.62 10.10
C ARG A 289 -12.50 27.21 9.64
N SER A 290 -12.76 26.21 10.47
CA SER A 290 -12.55 24.79 10.12
C SER A 290 -13.51 24.36 9.01
N GLU A 291 -14.77 24.82 9.03
CA GLU A 291 -15.73 24.61 7.95
C GLU A 291 -15.24 25.23 6.63
N ALA A 292 -14.65 26.44 6.67
CA ALA A 292 -14.09 27.11 5.50
C ALA A 292 -12.89 26.34 4.91
N VAL A 293 -12.05 25.72 5.75
CA VAL A 293 -10.97 24.83 5.31
C VAL A 293 -11.53 23.62 4.56
N VAL A 294 -12.50 22.91 5.17
CA VAL A 294 -13.11 21.72 4.57
C VAL A 294 -13.84 22.06 3.27
N ALA A 295 -14.55 23.19 3.21
CA ALA A 295 -15.24 23.62 2.00
C ALA A 295 -14.30 23.87 0.81
N ARG A 296 -13.07 24.36 1.09
CA ARG A 296 -12.06 24.65 0.07
C ARG A 296 -11.19 23.41 -0.28
N LEU A 297 -11.13 22.42 0.61
CA LEU A 297 -10.27 21.26 0.43
C LEU A 297 -10.60 20.50 -0.86
N PHE A 298 -11.88 20.20 -1.08
CA PHE A 298 -12.31 19.44 -2.26
C PHE A 298 -11.94 20.13 -3.58
N PRO A 299 -12.35 21.37 -3.89
CA PRO A 299 -12.02 22.00 -5.16
C PRO A 299 -10.51 22.20 -5.36
N VAL A 300 -9.74 22.44 -4.30
CA VAL A 300 -8.28 22.59 -4.42
C VAL A 300 -7.60 21.25 -4.68
N VAL A 301 -8.00 20.17 -4.02
CA VAL A 301 -7.44 18.83 -4.30
C VAL A 301 -7.82 18.36 -5.70
N VAL A 302 -9.04 18.65 -6.18
CA VAL A 302 -9.42 18.39 -7.58
C VAL A 302 -8.51 19.16 -8.53
N ALA A 303 -8.26 20.45 -8.29
CA ALA A 303 -7.36 21.25 -9.12
C ALA A 303 -5.92 20.69 -9.14
N VAL A 304 -5.41 20.21 -7.99
CA VAL A 304 -4.09 19.56 -7.90
C VAL A 304 -4.09 18.24 -8.69
N THR A 305 -5.14 17.42 -8.59
CA THR A 305 -5.27 16.18 -9.36
C THR A 305 -5.31 16.44 -10.87
N LEU A 306 -6.04 17.47 -11.30
CA LEU A 306 -6.09 17.87 -12.70
C LEU A 306 -4.75 18.40 -13.19
N LEU A 307 -4.05 19.19 -12.38
CA LEU A 307 -2.69 19.67 -12.70
C LEU A 307 -1.71 18.51 -12.86
N ASP A 308 -1.79 17.51 -11.99
CA ASP A 308 -0.98 16.30 -12.11
C ASP A 308 -1.28 15.58 -13.44
N ARG A 309 -2.54 15.33 -13.74
CA ARG A 309 -2.98 14.66 -14.97
C ARG A 309 -2.60 15.40 -16.24
N VAL A 310 -2.77 16.74 -16.27
CA VAL A 310 -2.62 17.57 -17.48
C VAL A 310 -1.19 18.04 -17.69
N ALA A 311 -0.43 18.25 -16.63
CA ALA A 311 0.92 18.80 -16.71
C ALA A 311 2.03 17.81 -16.33
N LEU A 312 1.92 17.12 -15.16
CA LEU A 312 3.03 16.30 -14.64
C LEU A 312 3.13 14.95 -15.35
N GLU A 313 2.01 14.23 -15.53
CA GLU A 313 2.02 12.93 -16.21
C GLU A 313 2.50 13.01 -17.68
N PRO A 314 2.10 14.01 -18.49
CA PRO A 314 2.63 14.18 -19.84
C PRO A 314 4.13 14.48 -19.89
N LEU A 315 4.68 15.11 -18.84
CA LEU A 315 6.13 15.33 -18.68
C LEU A 315 6.88 14.08 -18.21
N GLY A 316 6.19 12.95 -18.06
CA GLY A 316 6.79 11.70 -17.58
C GLY A 316 6.95 11.62 -16.06
N ILE A 317 6.45 12.59 -15.30
CA ILE A 317 6.49 12.63 -13.84
C ILE A 317 5.30 11.83 -13.32
N ARG A 318 5.48 10.51 -13.12
CA ARG A 318 4.41 9.58 -12.71
C ARG A 318 4.65 8.94 -11.34
N TRP A 319 5.31 9.67 -10.42
CA TRP A 319 5.60 9.17 -9.08
C TRP A 319 4.35 9.10 -8.18
N LEU A 320 3.40 10.01 -8.41
CA LEU A 320 2.10 10.09 -7.75
C LEU A 320 1.05 10.24 -8.84
N PRO A 321 0.63 9.14 -9.49
CA PRO A 321 -0.28 9.23 -10.63
C PRO A 321 -1.66 9.74 -10.22
N ALA A 322 -2.30 10.50 -11.10
CA ALA A 322 -3.57 11.20 -10.84
C ALA A 322 -4.71 10.25 -10.44
N ASP A 323 -4.72 9.02 -10.98
CA ASP A 323 -5.69 7.97 -10.61
C ASP A 323 -5.59 7.53 -9.13
N ARG A 324 -4.47 7.85 -8.45
CA ARG A 324 -4.27 7.60 -7.03
C ARG A 324 -4.46 8.85 -6.18
N VAL A 325 -4.01 10.00 -6.70
CA VAL A 325 -4.18 11.30 -6.03
C VAL A 325 -5.66 11.68 -5.88
N VAL A 326 -6.50 11.28 -6.83
CA VAL A 326 -7.96 11.50 -6.81
C VAL A 326 -8.65 10.92 -5.57
N ASP A 327 -8.09 9.91 -4.93
CA ASP A 327 -8.63 9.35 -3.68
C ASP A 327 -8.72 10.41 -2.57
N GLY A 328 -7.77 11.35 -2.54
CA GLY A 328 -7.81 12.49 -1.63
C GLY A 328 -8.95 13.47 -1.93
N ALA A 329 -9.32 13.64 -3.21
CA ALA A 329 -10.46 14.45 -3.60
C ALA A 329 -11.79 13.80 -3.15
N TRP A 330 -11.92 12.48 -3.29
CA TRP A 330 -13.12 11.77 -2.79
C TRP A 330 -13.31 11.94 -1.29
N LEU A 331 -12.25 11.83 -0.51
CA LEU A 331 -12.36 12.04 0.94
C LEU A 331 -12.70 13.50 1.29
N ALA A 332 -12.10 14.45 0.57
CA ALA A 332 -12.41 15.86 0.74
C ALA A 332 -13.89 16.17 0.40
N LEU A 333 -14.43 15.53 -0.66
CA LEU A 333 -15.85 15.60 -0.99
C LEU A 333 -16.73 15.04 0.14
N ILE A 334 -16.38 13.87 0.68
CA ILE A 334 -17.13 13.24 1.78
C ILE A 334 -17.15 14.14 3.03
N LEU A 335 -16.00 14.75 3.37
CA LEU A 335 -15.92 15.70 4.49
C LEU A 335 -16.80 16.93 4.25
N ALA A 336 -16.74 17.52 3.06
CA ALA A 336 -17.56 18.68 2.70
C ALA A 336 -19.06 18.33 2.66
N ALA A 337 -19.43 17.21 2.04
CA ALA A 337 -20.79 16.71 2.03
C ALA A 337 -21.31 16.39 3.45
N GLY A 338 -20.48 15.79 4.30
CA GLY A 338 -20.80 15.53 5.71
C GLY A 338 -21.14 16.81 6.49
N LEU A 339 -20.43 17.90 6.23
CA LEU A 339 -20.79 19.22 6.78
C LEU A 339 -22.13 19.71 6.23
N GLY A 340 -22.38 19.58 4.92
CA GLY A 340 -23.63 19.98 4.29
C GLY A 340 -24.83 19.23 4.87
N TRP A 341 -24.72 17.91 4.99
CA TRP A 341 -25.76 17.07 5.61
C TRP A 341 -25.97 17.43 7.08
N GLY A 342 -24.88 17.65 7.83
CA GLY A 342 -24.99 18.11 9.23
C GLY A 342 -25.74 19.42 9.36
N ARG A 343 -25.56 20.36 8.42
CA ARG A 343 -26.31 21.62 8.37
C ARG A 343 -27.79 21.42 8.04
N LEU A 344 -28.08 20.55 7.08
CA LEU A 344 -29.48 20.19 6.76
C LEU A 344 -30.16 19.53 7.95
N CYS A 345 -29.48 18.59 8.62
CA CYS A 345 -30.00 17.91 9.79
C CYS A 345 -30.26 18.84 11.00
N ARG A 346 -29.59 20.01 11.10
CA ARG A 346 -29.85 21.01 12.12
C ARG A 346 -31.26 21.63 12.05
N ARG A 347 -31.92 21.53 10.89
CA ARG A 347 -33.29 21.99 10.70
C ARG A 347 -34.33 21.15 11.45
N PHE A 348 -33.93 19.91 11.82
CA PHE A 348 -34.79 19.04 12.62
C PHE A 348 -34.68 19.43 14.11
N THR A 349 -35.77 19.43 14.78
CA THR A 349 -35.83 19.72 16.24
C THR A 349 -34.98 18.70 17.03
N ARG A 350 -34.90 17.46 16.53
CA ARG A 350 -34.06 16.41 17.07
C ARG A 350 -33.07 15.98 15.99
N PRO A 351 -31.75 16.17 16.15
CA PRO A 351 -30.74 15.83 15.13
C PRO A 351 -30.66 14.35 14.76
N ALA A 352 -31.00 13.43 15.68
CA ALA A 352 -30.93 12.00 15.42
C ALA A 352 -31.86 11.53 14.30
N PRO A 353 -33.16 11.87 14.25
CA PRO A 353 -34.02 11.53 13.11
C PRO A 353 -33.48 12.06 11.77
N GLY A 354 -33.00 13.31 11.75
CA GLY A 354 -32.40 13.91 10.56
C GLY A 354 -31.19 13.12 10.06
N ALA A 355 -30.32 12.68 10.97
CA ALA A 355 -29.16 11.86 10.64
C ALA A 355 -29.56 10.49 10.08
N LEU A 356 -30.56 9.84 10.67
CA LEU A 356 -31.04 8.53 10.20
C LEU A 356 -31.71 8.63 8.83
N ILE A 357 -32.50 9.69 8.59
CA ILE A 357 -33.08 9.97 7.26
C ILE A 357 -31.95 10.19 6.23
N ALA A 358 -30.94 10.98 6.58
CA ALA A 358 -29.80 11.20 5.69
C ALA A 358 -29.06 9.90 5.36
N ILE A 359 -28.85 9.02 6.33
CA ILE A 359 -28.25 7.68 6.08
C ILE A 359 -29.19 6.84 5.18
N GLY A 360 -30.48 6.82 5.46
CA GLY A 360 -31.44 6.07 4.64
C GLY A 360 -31.45 6.55 3.17
N LEU A 361 -31.39 7.87 2.95
CA LEU A 361 -31.26 8.43 1.60
C LEU A 361 -29.93 8.05 0.94
N THR A 362 -28.84 8.06 1.71
CA THR A 362 -27.52 7.65 1.20
C THR A 362 -27.53 6.19 0.75
N VAL A 363 -28.12 5.31 1.58
CA VAL A 363 -28.30 3.88 1.25
C VAL A 363 -29.13 3.72 -0.02
N LEU A 364 -30.29 4.38 -0.08
CA LEU A 364 -31.19 4.30 -1.23
C LEU A 364 -30.52 4.74 -2.54
N LEU A 365 -29.79 5.87 -2.50
CA LEU A 365 -29.10 6.41 -3.67
C LEU A 365 -27.85 5.61 -4.08
N SER A 366 -27.34 4.75 -3.21
CA SER A 366 -26.19 3.87 -3.53
C SER A 366 -26.60 2.56 -4.19
N ILE A 367 -27.87 2.14 -4.10
CA ILE A 367 -28.35 0.86 -4.64
C ILE A 367 -28.15 0.73 -6.16
N PRO A 368 -28.46 1.75 -7.00
CA PRO A 368 -28.28 1.66 -8.45
C PRO A 368 -26.82 1.68 -8.91
N GLY A 369 -25.86 1.96 -8.01
CA GLY A 369 -24.45 2.11 -8.33
C GLY A 369 -23.56 1.33 -7.36
N THR A 370 -22.25 1.55 -7.47
CA THR A 370 -21.23 0.92 -6.62
C THR A 370 -20.55 1.92 -5.67
N THR A 371 -21.22 3.05 -5.38
CA THR A 371 -20.64 4.13 -4.56
C THR A 371 -20.34 3.66 -3.15
N LEU A 372 -21.23 2.85 -2.55
CA LEU A 372 -21.06 2.32 -1.21
C LEU A 372 -21.10 0.79 -1.24
N VAL A 373 -20.23 0.18 -0.44
CA VAL A 373 -20.29 -1.25 -0.10
C VAL A 373 -20.96 -1.37 1.25
N LEU A 374 -22.26 -1.68 1.22
CA LEU A 374 -23.11 -1.70 2.41
C LEU A 374 -23.06 -3.04 3.15
N TRP A 375 -22.89 -4.13 2.42
CA TRP A 375 -22.80 -5.47 3.00
C TRP A 375 -21.93 -6.39 2.13
N PRO A 376 -21.10 -7.25 2.72
CA PRO A 376 -20.26 -8.16 1.95
C PRO A 376 -21.11 -9.28 1.34
N ARG A 377 -20.77 -9.67 0.11
CA ARG A 377 -21.26 -10.93 -0.47
C ARG A 377 -20.23 -12.01 -0.16
N ALA A 378 -20.65 -13.10 0.45
CA ALA A 378 -19.75 -14.15 0.93
C ALA A 378 -18.84 -14.72 -0.16
N ALA A 379 -19.33 -14.82 -1.41
CA ALA A 379 -18.57 -15.30 -2.57
C ALA A 379 -17.50 -14.30 -3.07
N GLU A 380 -17.61 -13.02 -2.71
CA GLU A 380 -16.69 -11.96 -3.15
C GLU A 380 -15.51 -11.77 -2.19
N TRP A 381 -15.54 -12.42 -1.03
CA TRP A 381 -14.55 -12.25 0.03
C TRP A 381 -13.85 -13.57 0.35
N PRO A 382 -12.98 -14.08 -0.57
CA PRO A 382 -12.33 -15.37 -0.43
C PRO A 382 -11.37 -15.37 0.75
N LYS A 383 -11.44 -16.44 1.55
CA LYS A 383 -10.66 -16.62 2.78
C LYS A 383 -9.64 -17.73 2.63
N LEU A 384 -8.48 -17.54 3.26
CA LEU A 384 -7.35 -18.46 3.16
C LEU A 384 -7.73 -19.93 3.43
N PRO A 385 -8.45 -20.30 4.51
CA PRO A 385 -8.71 -21.73 4.77
C PRO A 385 -9.55 -22.42 3.69
N ALA A 386 -10.49 -21.68 3.05
CA ALA A 386 -11.29 -22.22 1.97
C ALA A 386 -10.49 -22.35 0.67
N THR A 387 -9.71 -21.32 0.36
CA THR A 387 -8.84 -21.29 -0.84
C THR A 387 -7.71 -22.31 -0.72
N GLU A 388 -7.14 -22.47 0.47
CA GLU A 388 -6.09 -23.45 0.75
C GLU A 388 -6.58 -24.89 0.49
N ARG A 389 -7.78 -25.22 0.96
CA ARG A 389 -8.39 -26.53 0.67
C ARG A 389 -8.74 -26.68 -0.81
N GLY A 390 -9.35 -25.65 -1.42
CA GLY A 390 -9.77 -25.68 -2.82
C GLY A 390 -8.62 -25.82 -3.82
N LEU A 391 -7.49 -25.18 -3.53
CA LEU A 391 -6.28 -25.26 -4.34
C LEU A 391 -5.26 -26.31 -3.87
N ARG A 392 -5.59 -27.07 -2.82
CA ARG A 392 -4.70 -28.08 -2.22
C ARG A 392 -3.30 -27.56 -1.92
N LEU A 393 -3.23 -26.33 -1.37
CA LEU A 393 -1.94 -25.65 -1.16
C LEU A 393 -1.01 -26.38 -0.21
N GLY A 394 -1.56 -27.15 0.75
CA GLY A 394 -0.76 -28.00 1.65
C GLY A 394 0.08 -29.02 0.87
N ASP A 395 -0.51 -29.67 -0.12
CA ASP A 395 0.16 -30.65 -0.99
C ASP A 395 1.22 -29.96 -1.87
N LEU A 396 0.85 -28.81 -2.46
CA LEU A 396 1.76 -28.00 -3.26
C LEU A 396 2.99 -27.55 -2.45
N TRP A 397 2.79 -26.96 -1.26
CA TRP A 397 3.91 -26.54 -0.42
C TRP A 397 4.76 -27.70 0.07
N ALA A 398 4.15 -28.86 0.34
CA ALA A 398 4.91 -30.06 0.66
C ALA A 398 5.76 -30.57 -0.53
N ALA A 399 5.24 -30.49 -1.76
CA ALA A 399 6.01 -30.80 -2.96
C ALA A 399 7.17 -29.81 -3.16
N ILE A 400 6.92 -28.53 -3.03
CA ILE A 400 7.94 -27.47 -3.14
C ILE A 400 9.08 -27.66 -2.13
N ARG A 401 8.80 -28.05 -0.88
CA ARG A 401 9.85 -28.31 0.12
C ARG A 401 10.76 -29.47 -0.27
N ARG A 402 10.22 -30.47 -0.98
CA ARG A 402 10.98 -31.65 -1.44
C ARG A 402 11.69 -31.46 -2.76
N ALA A 403 11.33 -30.41 -3.51
CA ALA A 403 11.95 -30.12 -4.80
C ALA A 403 13.48 -29.89 -4.67
N PRO A 404 14.28 -30.15 -5.71
CA PRO A 404 15.72 -29.94 -5.73
C PRO A 404 16.10 -28.51 -5.33
N GLU A 405 17.33 -28.32 -4.83
CA GLU A 405 17.84 -26.99 -4.45
C GLU A 405 17.77 -26.00 -5.61
N GLY A 406 17.36 -24.75 -5.33
CA GLY A 406 17.16 -23.68 -6.29
C GLY A 406 15.85 -22.93 -6.04
N ARG A 407 15.52 -21.98 -6.91
CA ARG A 407 14.29 -21.18 -6.84
C ARG A 407 13.12 -21.88 -7.51
N VAL A 408 11.94 -21.42 -7.13
CA VAL A 408 10.67 -21.84 -7.73
C VAL A 408 10.15 -20.74 -8.65
N LEU A 409 9.73 -21.10 -9.85
CA LEU A 409 9.05 -20.22 -10.80
C LEU A 409 7.59 -20.65 -10.93
N PHE A 410 6.66 -19.76 -10.70
CA PHE A 410 5.26 -19.95 -11.08
C PHE A 410 5.03 -19.40 -12.48
N ALA A 411 4.39 -20.17 -13.36
CA ALA A 411 4.03 -19.69 -14.69
C ALA A 411 3.08 -18.49 -14.64
N ARG A 412 2.28 -18.42 -13.57
CA ARG A 412 1.48 -17.23 -13.20
C ARG A 412 1.84 -16.76 -11.81
N SER A 413 2.01 -15.45 -11.64
CA SER A 413 2.16 -14.83 -10.33
C SER A 413 0.83 -14.75 -9.60
N GLY A 414 -0.25 -14.41 -10.31
CA GLY A 414 -1.61 -14.36 -9.81
C GLY A 414 -2.41 -15.61 -10.18
N VAL A 415 -2.96 -16.28 -9.17
CA VAL A 415 -3.84 -17.44 -9.39
C VAL A 415 -5.28 -16.95 -9.50
N PRO A 416 -6.01 -17.24 -10.61
CA PRO A 416 -7.42 -16.86 -10.74
C PRO A 416 -8.26 -17.54 -9.65
N LEU A 417 -9.17 -16.78 -9.04
CA LEU A 417 -10.17 -17.32 -8.12
C LEU A 417 -11.48 -17.57 -8.89
N VAL A 418 -12.15 -18.65 -8.56
CA VAL A 418 -13.42 -19.05 -9.22
C VAL A 418 -14.54 -18.05 -8.92
N HIS A 419 -14.42 -17.31 -7.82
CA HIS A 419 -15.41 -16.36 -7.35
C HIS A 419 -14.98 -14.93 -7.67
N GLY A 420 -15.80 -14.21 -8.44
CA GLY A 420 -15.57 -12.81 -8.78
C GLY A 420 -16.79 -12.11 -9.33
N THR A 421 -16.77 -10.79 -9.24
CA THR A 421 -17.79 -9.93 -9.87
C THR A 421 -17.53 -9.77 -11.36
N ALA A 422 -18.54 -9.42 -12.12
CA ALA A 422 -18.49 -9.34 -13.59
C ALA A 422 -17.45 -8.35 -14.14
N TRP A 423 -17.01 -7.35 -13.34
CA TRP A 423 -16.05 -6.33 -13.79
C TRP A 423 -14.59 -6.65 -13.46
N TYR A 424 -14.35 -7.56 -12.53
CA TYR A 424 -13.02 -7.92 -12.06
C TYR A 424 -12.94 -9.43 -11.80
N ARG A 425 -12.05 -10.14 -12.50
CA ARG A 425 -11.69 -11.51 -12.12
C ARG A 425 -10.81 -11.43 -10.90
N LEU A 426 -11.31 -11.86 -9.78
CA LEU A 426 -10.53 -12.00 -8.57
C LEU A 426 -9.34 -12.93 -8.81
N HIS A 427 -8.17 -12.39 -8.50
CA HIS A 427 -6.93 -13.14 -8.44
C HIS A 427 -6.50 -13.26 -6.98
N THR A 428 -5.52 -14.10 -6.75
CA THR A 428 -4.79 -14.13 -5.48
C THR A 428 -3.31 -14.21 -5.73
N HIS A 429 -2.55 -13.39 -5.04
CA HIS A 429 -1.09 -13.49 -5.01
C HIS A 429 -0.60 -14.52 -3.96
N LEU A 430 -1.33 -15.63 -3.76
CA LEU A 430 -0.95 -16.69 -2.82
C LEU A 430 0.44 -17.24 -3.07
N THR A 431 0.90 -17.23 -4.33
CA THR A 431 2.27 -17.61 -4.70
C THR A 431 3.31 -16.82 -3.92
N ALA A 432 3.02 -15.56 -3.61
CA ALA A 432 3.89 -14.68 -2.83
C ALA A 432 4.15 -15.15 -1.39
N LEU A 433 3.29 -16.02 -0.83
CA LEU A 433 3.48 -16.62 0.50
C LEU A 433 4.44 -17.82 0.48
N THR A 434 4.83 -18.32 -0.67
CA THR A 434 5.68 -19.51 -0.78
C THR A 434 6.96 -19.44 0.07
N PRO A 435 7.72 -18.32 0.10
CA PRO A 435 8.90 -18.25 0.96
C PRO A 435 8.57 -18.33 2.46
N MET A 436 7.46 -17.71 2.88
CA MET A 436 6.98 -17.78 4.26
C MET A 436 6.53 -19.20 4.64
N MET A 437 5.91 -19.92 3.70
CA MET A 437 5.30 -21.24 3.95
C MET A 437 6.28 -22.40 3.76
N THR A 438 7.31 -22.23 2.93
CA THR A 438 8.20 -23.33 2.52
C THR A 438 9.67 -23.08 2.79
N GLY A 439 10.06 -21.83 3.06
CA GLY A 439 11.47 -21.41 3.13
C GLY A 439 12.16 -21.32 1.75
N ARG A 440 11.44 -21.52 0.64
CA ARG A 440 12.01 -21.52 -0.71
C ARG A 440 11.83 -20.16 -1.38
N GLU A 441 12.90 -19.61 -1.94
CA GLU A 441 12.85 -18.41 -2.77
C GLU A 441 12.05 -18.66 -4.05
N ILE A 442 11.29 -17.65 -4.49
CA ILE A 442 10.57 -17.71 -5.76
C ILE A 442 11.05 -16.61 -6.72
N VAL A 443 10.93 -16.87 -8.01
CA VAL A 443 11.23 -15.87 -9.05
C VAL A 443 10.07 -14.92 -9.29
N ASN A 444 8.93 -15.20 -8.70
CA ASN A 444 7.73 -14.38 -8.69
C ASN A 444 7.60 -13.58 -7.38
N GLY A 445 6.46 -12.97 -7.19
CA GLY A 445 6.08 -12.20 -6.03
C GLY A 445 4.65 -11.73 -6.20
N THR A 446 4.39 -10.46 -5.92
CA THR A 446 3.15 -9.83 -6.32
C THR A 446 3.15 -9.55 -7.83
N PHE A 447 1.98 -9.31 -8.42
CA PHE A 447 1.78 -9.06 -9.85
C PHE A 447 2.75 -8.06 -10.44
N THR A 448 2.82 -6.91 -9.83
CA THR A 448 3.67 -5.81 -10.24
C THR A 448 4.69 -5.57 -9.16
N HIS A 449 5.92 -5.68 -9.54
CA HIS A 449 7.03 -5.45 -8.66
C HIS A 449 8.07 -4.58 -9.36
N PRO A 450 8.67 -3.59 -8.70
CA PRO A 450 9.65 -2.70 -9.32
C PRO A 450 11.03 -3.35 -9.54
N SER A 451 11.21 -4.61 -9.20
CA SER A 451 12.45 -5.35 -9.44
C SER A 451 12.76 -5.51 -10.93
N PRO A 452 14.05 -5.42 -11.33
CA PRO A 452 14.47 -5.76 -12.69
C PRO A 452 14.07 -7.18 -13.12
N ALA A 453 14.09 -8.15 -12.19
CA ALA A 453 13.69 -9.53 -12.48
C ALA A 453 12.21 -9.67 -12.84
N ALA A 454 11.32 -8.82 -12.27
CA ALA A 454 9.92 -8.82 -12.66
C ALA A 454 9.75 -8.50 -14.16
N ALA A 455 10.45 -7.50 -14.67
CA ALA A 455 10.38 -7.18 -16.09
C ALA A 455 11.02 -8.27 -16.97
N LEU A 456 12.11 -8.87 -16.51
CA LEU A 456 12.74 -9.99 -17.21
C LEU A 456 11.73 -11.14 -17.39
N VAL A 457 11.01 -11.49 -16.32
CA VAL A 457 10.01 -12.59 -16.36
C VAL A 457 8.85 -12.24 -17.28
N TYR A 458 8.33 -11.01 -17.26
CA TYR A 458 7.17 -10.63 -18.07
C TYR A 458 7.52 -10.23 -19.50
N ARG A 459 8.66 -9.56 -19.73
CA ARG A 459 9.03 -8.97 -21.01
C ARG A 459 10.26 -9.57 -21.68
N GLY A 460 11.02 -10.38 -20.96
CA GLY A 460 12.27 -10.96 -21.46
C GLY A 460 13.45 -9.97 -21.46
N ASP A 461 13.30 -8.77 -20.91
CA ASP A 461 14.35 -7.77 -20.78
C ASP A 461 14.40 -7.17 -19.38
N ALA A 462 15.59 -6.76 -18.95
CA ALA A 462 15.82 -6.06 -17.69
C ALA A 462 15.86 -4.53 -17.86
N GLY A 463 15.37 -4.00 -18.98
CA GLY A 463 15.32 -2.57 -19.31
C GLY A 463 14.60 -1.73 -18.25
N ARG A 464 14.73 -0.40 -18.34
CA ARG A 464 14.15 0.56 -17.37
C ARG A 464 12.70 0.96 -17.67
N ALA A 465 12.09 0.43 -18.72
CA ALA A 465 10.72 0.77 -19.07
C ALA A 465 9.74 0.46 -17.91
N ALA A 466 8.77 1.34 -17.70
CA ALA A 466 7.76 1.16 -16.65
C ALA A 466 7.04 -0.19 -16.80
N ILE A 467 6.77 -0.86 -15.68
CA ILE A 467 5.84 -1.98 -15.63
C ILE A 467 4.46 -1.34 -15.56
N THR A 468 3.71 -1.46 -16.64
CA THR A 468 2.37 -0.88 -16.81
C THR A 468 1.29 -1.87 -16.36
N THR A 469 0.04 -1.43 -16.31
CA THR A 469 -1.16 -2.27 -16.12
C THR A 469 -1.26 -3.44 -17.10
N LEU A 470 -0.47 -3.42 -18.18
CA LEU A 470 -0.36 -4.54 -19.11
C LEU A 470 0.22 -5.82 -18.47
N VAL A 471 0.93 -5.71 -17.35
CA VAL A 471 1.46 -6.88 -16.63
C VAL A 471 0.35 -7.84 -16.24
N GLU A 472 -0.77 -7.35 -15.71
CA GLU A 472 -1.93 -8.19 -15.38
C GLU A 472 -2.48 -8.92 -16.63
N ARG A 473 -2.42 -8.27 -17.80
CA ARG A 473 -2.85 -8.87 -19.06
C ARG A 473 -1.83 -9.87 -19.60
N LEU A 474 -0.55 -9.73 -19.22
CA LEU A 474 0.52 -10.62 -19.63
C LEU A 474 0.67 -11.83 -18.71
N ASP A 475 0.25 -11.71 -17.44
CA ASP A 475 0.39 -12.81 -16.48
C ASP A 475 -0.39 -14.05 -16.94
N GLY A 476 0.31 -15.17 -17.02
CA GLY A 476 -0.20 -16.42 -17.55
C GLY A 476 -0.41 -16.45 -19.08
N ARG A 477 -0.01 -15.41 -19.81
CA ARG A 477 -0.04 -15.38 -21.28
C ARG A 477 1.34 -15.42 -21.91
N SER A 478 2.33 -14.90 -21.21
CA SER A 478 3.72 -14.86 -21.68
C SER A 478 4.68 -15.12 -20.51
N LEU A 479 5.82 -15.68 -20.83
CA LEU A 479 7.01 -15.75 -19.98
C LEU A 479 8.22 -15.28 -20.78
N PHE A 480 9.12 -14.55 -20.14
CA PHE A 480 10.37 -14.09 -20.76
C PHE A 480 10.15 -13.33 -22.08
N GLY A 481 9.07 -12.54 -22.16
CA GLY A 481 8.71 -11.76 -23.34
C GLY A 481 8.14 -12.54 -24.50
N ARG A 482 7.90 -13.85 -24.36
CA ARG A 482 7.30 -14.69 -25.39
C ARG A 482 5.94 -15.25 -24.95
N PRO A 483 4.95 -15.37 -25.85
CA PRO A 483 3.76 -16.15 -25.58
C PRO A 483 4.11 -17.58 -25.13
N LEU A 484 3.31 -18.16 -24.23
CA LEU A 484 3.61 -19.48 -23.64
C LEU A 484 3.74 -20.59 -24.71
N ASP A 485 2.92 -20.51 -25.76
CA ASP A 485 2.89 -21.45 -26.88
C ASP A 485 4.03 -21.26 -27.90
N ALA A 486 4.67 -20.09 -27.90
CA ALA A 486 5.82 -19.75 -28.73
C ALA A 486 7.17 -19.84 -27.99
N LEU A 487 7.15 -20.15 -26.70
CA LEU A 487 8.35 -20.30 -25.88
C LEU A 487 8.93 -21.71 -26.08
N ASP A 488 10.15 -21.79 -26.61
CA ASP A 488 10.88 -23.05 -26.78
C ASP A 488 11.64 -23.46 -25.52
N ALA A 489 11.98 -24.76 -25.41
CA ALA A 489 12.68 -25.34 -24.27
C ALA A 489 14.09 -24.76 -24.07
N THR A 490 14.82 -24.44 -25.13
CA THR A 490 16.19 -23.91 -25.07
C THR A 490 16.18 -22.51 -24.48
N THR A 491 15.28 -21.63 -24.98
CA THR A 491 15.07 -20.28 -24.45
C THR A 491 14.63 -20.34 -23.00
N PHE A 492 13.64 -21.19 -22.68
CA PHE A 492 13.15 -21.36 -21.31
C PHE A 492 14.28 -21.78 -20.35
N ASN A 493 15.05 -22.79 -20.72
CA ASN A 493 16.15 -23.31 -19.89
C ASN A 493 17.23 -22.25 -19.65
N SER A 494 17.58 -21.45 -20.66
CA SER A 494 18.53 -20.35 -20.52
C SER A 494 18.10 -19.33 -19.44
N TYR A 495 16.83 -18.90 -19.44
CA TYR A 495 16.30 -18.02 -18.42
C TYR A 495 16.23 -18.71 -17.05
N ALA A 496 15.79 -19.98 -17.02
CA ALA A 496 15.71 -20.75 -15.78
C ALA A 496 17.08 -20.92 -15.11
N ASP A 497 18.13 -21.20 -15.90
CA ASP A 497 19.50 -21.29 -15.40
C ASP A 497 20.00 -19.97 -14.82
N ARG A 498 19.77 -18.88 -15.53
CA ARG A 498 20.18 -17.54 -15.10
C ARG A 498 19.50 -17.12 -13.81
N LEU A 499 18.22 -17.45 -13.65
CA LEU A 499 17.41 -17.13 -12.46
C LEU A 499 17.59 -18.15 -11.32
N GLY A 500 18.31 -19.25 -11.55
CA GLY A 500 18.52 -20.30 -10.54
C GLY A 500 17.26 -21.12 -10.27
N VAL A 501 16.41 -21.36 -11.30
CA VAL A 501 15.14 -22.08 -11.17
C VAL A 501 15.39 -23.59 -11.17
N ALA A 502 14.94 -24.27 -10.11
CA ALA A 502 14.98 -25.74 -9.98
C ALA A 502 13.59 -26.37 -10.05
N ALA A 503 12.54 -25.61 -9.88
CA ALA A 503 11.16 -26.07 -9.95
C ALA A 503 10.27 -25.06 -10.66
N VAL A 504 9.36 -25.53 -11.50
CA VAL A 504 8.39 -24.72 -12.24
C VAL A 504 7.00 -25.20 -11.91
N ILE A 505 6.12 -24.29 -11.52
CA ILE A 505 4.73 -24.61 -11.17
C ILE A 505 3.80 -23.99 -12.21
N VAL A 506 2.94 -24.84 -12.75
CA VAL A 506 1.99 -24.50 -13.81
C VAL A 506 0.59 -24.91 -13.36
N LEU A 507 -0.42 -24.13 -13.67
CA LEU A 507 -1.82 -24.55 -13.52
C LEU A 507 -2.18 -25.57 -14.61
N ASP A 508 -2.99 -26.56 -14.27
CA ASP A 508 -3.44 -27.59 -15.23
C ASP A 508 -4.02 -26.97 -16.52
N GLU A 509 -4.73 -25.84 -16.41
CA GLU A 509 -5.32 -25.14 -17.56
C GLU A 509 -4.28 -24.50 -18.51
N ASP A 510 -3.05 -24.25 -18.03
CA ASP A 510 -1.98 -23.63 -18.82
C ASP A 510 -1.02 -24.67 -19.45
N LEU A 511 -1.07 -25.92 -19.00
CA LEU A 511 -0.20 -26.99 -19.51
C LEU A 511 -0.21 -27.11 -21.03
N PRO A 512 -1.37 -27.13 -21.72
CA PRO A 512 -1.40 -27.30 -23.18
C PRO A 512 -0.73 -26.16 -23.94
N ARG A 513 -0.51 -25.03 -23.28
CA ARG A 513 0.10 -23.82 -23.87
C ARG A 513 1.60 -23.74 -23.61
N LEU A 514 2.12 -24.34 -22.55
CA LEU A 514 3.51 -24.23 -22.14
C LEU A 514 4.35 -25.37 -22.71
N ARG A 515 4.52 -25.36 -24.03
CA ARG A 515 5.28 -26.38 -24.78
C ARG A 515 6.75 -26.48 -24.36
N ALA A 516 7.32 -25.41 -23.81
CA ALA A 516 8.68 -25.40 -23.30
C ALA A 516 8.96 -26.45 -22.21
N LEU A 517 7.94 -26.98 -21.54
CA LEU A 517 8.04 -28.02 -20.52
C LEU A 517 7.58 -29.39 -21.01
N GLU A 518 7.00 -29.48 -22.23
CA GLU A 518 6.67 -30.72 -22.86
C GLU A 518 8.00 -31.32 -23.37
N ASP A 519 8.30 -32.54 -22.98
CA ASP A 519 9.57 -33.25 -23.33
C ASP A 519 10.88 -32.50 -22.98
N ASN A 520 10.83 -31.61 -21.95
CA ASN A 520 12.01 -30.89 -21.50
C ASN A 520 12.92 -31.77 -20.66
N ALA A 521 14.07 -32.16 -21.23
CA ALA A 521 15.04 -33.04 -20.55
C ALA A 521 15.62 -32.45 -19.24
N VAL A 522 15.63 -31.12 -19.09
CA VAL A 522 16.13 -30.46 -17.88
C VAL A 522 15.08 -30.50 -16.75
N PHE A 523 13.81 -30.35 -17.09
CA PHE A 523 12.67 -30.35 -16.15
C PHE A 523 11.81 -31.63 -16.34
N ALA A 524 12.47 -32.80 -16.41
CA ALA A 524 11.83 -34.05 -16.76
C ALA A 524 10.89 -34.63 -15.70
N ARG A 525 11.15 -34.36 -14.43
CA ARG A 525 10.32 -34.91 -13.35
C ARG A 525 9.05 -34.10 -13.14
N ARG A 526 7.90 -34.79 -13.27
CA ARG A 526 6.58 -34.16 -13.10
C ARG A 526 5.91 -34.70 -11.84
N VAL A 527 5.44 -33.78 -10.99
CA VAL A 527 4.68 -34.07 -9.76
C VAL A 527 3.33 -33.37 -9.85
N ALA A 528 2.26 -34.16 -9.88
CA ALA A 528 0.89 -33.63 -9.93
C ALA A 528 0.39 -33.26 -8.52
N THR A 529 -0.02 -32.02 -8.34
CA THR A 529 -0.71 -31.50 -7.14
C THR A 529 -1.91 -30.65 -7.57
N PRO A 530 -2.96 -31.27 -8.17
CA PRO A 530 -4.04 -30.51 -8.79
C PRO A 530 -4.61 -29.44 -7.87
N PRO A 531 -4.91 -28.22 -8.42
CA PRO A 531 -4.85 -27.82 -9.84
C PRO A 531 -3.46 -27.40 -10.35
N PHE A 532 -2.39 -27.75 -9.64
CA PHE A 532 -1.01 -27.44 -10.03
C PHE A 532 -0.25 -28.67 -10.49
N VAL A 533 0.67 -28.44 -11.40
CA VAL A 533 1.69 -29.40 -11.80
C VAL A 533 3.06 -28.78 -11.57
N LEU A 534 3.90 -29.50 -10.85
CA LEU A 534 5.28 -29.12 -10.56
C LEU A 534 6.22 -29.89 -11.52
N PHE A 535 7.06 -29.16 -12.23
CA PHE A 535 8.17 -29.70 -13.02
C PHE A 535 9.48 -29.45 -12.29
N GLU A 536 10.27 -30.48 -12.05
CA GLU A 536 11.51 -30.41 -11.31
C GLU A 536 12.72 -30.71 -12.21
N ARG A 537 13.79 -29.99 -11.96
CA ARG A 537 15.10 -30.36 -12.53
C ARG A 537 15.53 -31.72 -11.99
N SER A 538 16.32 -32.46 -12.82
CA SER A 538 16.94 -33.70 -12.36
C SER A 538 18.00 -33.45 -11.29
N THR A 539 18.66 -32.30 -11.30
CA THR A 539 19.66 -31.85 -10.32
C THR A 539 19.35 -30.47 -9.81
N GLY A 540 19.73 -30.18 -8.56
CA GLY A 540 19.62 -28.83 -8.00
C GLY A 540 20.49 -27.81 -8.75
N ILE A 541 20.18 -26.53 -8.54
CA ILE A 541 20.98 -25.43 -9.06
C ILE A 541 21.36 -24.52 -7.89
N ALA A 542 22.68 -24.30 -7.72
CA ALA A 542 23.17 -23.46 -6.62
C ALA A 542 22.68 -22.02 -6.76
N ILE A 543 22.12 -21.48 -5.69
CA ILE A 543 21.75 -20.07 -5.52
C ILE A 543 22.51 -19.50 -4.32
N PRO A 544 22.63 -18.18 -4.19
CA PRO A 544 23.25 -17.56 -3.02
C PRO A 544 22.59 -18.00 -1.72
N ARG A 545 23.40 -18.43 -0.77
CA ARG A 545 22.92 -18.85 0.54
C ARG A 545 23.26 -17.79 1.57
N GLU A 546 22.27 -17.35 2.32
CA GLU A 546 22.50 -16.47 3.47
C GLU A 546 23.17 -17.25 4.58
N THR A 547 24.36 -16.79 5.00
CA THR A 547 25.18 -17.40 6.06
C THR A 547 25.02 -16.67 7.40
N ALA A 548 24.73 -15.38 7.35
CA ALA A 548 24.41 -14.52 8.47
C ALA A 548 23.59 -13.32 7.97
N PRO A 549 22.88 -12.59 8.84
CA PRO A 549 22.15 -11.40 8.44
C PRO A 549 23.01 -10.41 7.63
N GLY A 550 22.60 -10.12 6.40
CA GLY A 550 23.35 -9.26 5.49
C GLY A 550 24.59 -9.89 4.83
N ARG A 551 24.81 -11.20 4.96
CA ARG A 551 25.93 -11.92 4.34
C ARG A 551 25.45 -13.15 3.60
N TRP A 552 25.92 -13.30 2.36
CA TRP A 552 25.61 -14.44 1.51
C TRP A 552 26.88 -15.06 0.96
N GLN A 553 26.81 -16.32 0.67
CA GLN A 553 27.87 -17.05 0.01
C GLN A 553 27.39 -17.52 -1.35
N VAL A 554 28.23 -17.34 -2.35
CA VAL A 554 27.97 -17.73 -3.73
C VAL A 554 29.15 -18.51 -4.27
N ALA A 555 28.86 -19.59 -4.99
CA ALA A 555 29.88 -20.27 -5.78
C ALA A 555 30.19 -19.44 -7.03
N ALA A 556 31.46 -19.15 -7.27
CA ALA A 556 31.93 -18.48 -8.48
C ALA A 556 32.66 -19.45 -9.35
N SER A 557 32.40 -19.40 -10.64
CA SER A 557 33.09 -20.25 -11.64
C SER A 557 33.64 -19.38 -12.78
N GLY A 558 34.93 -19.52 -13.09
CA GLY A 558 35.57 -18.86 -14.22
C GLY A 558 36.38 -17.61 -13.87
N GLU A 559 37.28 -17.22 -14.77
CA GLU A 559 38.20 -16.08 -14.59
C GLU A 559 37.60 -14.70 -14.96
N GLY A 560 36.32 -14.65 -15.37
CA GLY A 560 35.65 -13.46 -15.82
C GLY A 560 34.56 -12.95 -14.84
N TRP A 561 33.65 -12.15 -15.38
CA TRP A 561 32.45 -11.71 -14.69
C TRP A 561 31.47 -12.89 -14.56
N ALA A 562 31.11 -13.21 -13.33
CA ALA A 562 30.18 -14.29 -13.00
C ALA A 562 28.91 -13.73 -12.38
N SER A 563 27.75 -14.23 -12.82
CA SER A 563 26.47 -13.88 -12.22
C SER A 563 26.33 -14.48 -10.83
N ALA A 564 26.01 -13.67 -9.86
CA ALA A 564 25.66 -14.12 -8.51
C ALA A 564 24.22 -14.67 -8.42
N ARG A 565 23.44 -14.67 -9.50
CA ARG A 565 22.01 -15.06 -9.49
C ARG A 565 21.16 -14.29 -8.48
N LEU A 566 21.55 -13.04 -8.18
CA LEU A 566 20.80 -12.07 -7.39
C LEU A 566 20.52 -10.84 -8.24
N ALA A 567 19.44 -10.12 -7.97
CA ALA A 567 19.23 -8.82 -8.57
C ALA A 567 20.32 -7.83 -8.11
N TYR A 568 20.80 -7.02 -9.06
CA TYR A 568 21.77 -5.97 -8.73
C TYR A 568 21.14 -4.85 -7.93
N TYR A 569 21.83 -4.45 -6.86
CA TYR A 569 21.54 -3.24 -6.11
C TYR A 569 22.83 -2.61 -5.58
N PRO A 570 22.97 -1.28 -5.50
CA PRO A 570 24.26 -0.64 -5.21
C PRO A 570 24.72 -0.77 -3.75
N LEU A 571 24.02 -1.50 -2.91
CA LEU A 571 24.41 -1.80 -1.53
C LEU A 571 25.16 -3.14 -1.41
N TRP A 572 25.37 -3.84 -2.51
CA TRP A 572 26.16 -5.07 -2.54
C TRP A 572 27.65 -4.79 -2.60
N GLU A 573 28.41 -5.49 -1.80
CA GLU A 573 29.86 -5.65 -1.89
C GLU A 573 30.21 -7.12 -1.98
N ALA A 574 31.30 -7.44 -2.69
CA ALA A 574 31.78 -8.82 -2.85
C ALA A 574 33.21 -8.94 -2.30
N HIS A 575 33.50 -10.05 -1.63
CA HIS A 575 34.79 -10.35 -1.04
C HIS A 575 35.22 -11.79 -1.28
N ALA A 576 36.53 -12.02 -1.45
CA ALA A 576 37.12 -13.36 -1.46
C ALA A 576 38.43 -13.32 -0.66
N GLY A 577 38.57 -14.19 0.34
CA GLY A 577 39.74 -14.24 1.21
C GLY A 577 40.07 -12.90 1.87
N GLY A 578 39.04 -12.09 2.20
CA GLY A 578 39.20 -10.75 2.76
C GLY A 578 39.46 -9.63 1.74
N THR A 579 39.70 -9.95 0.47
CA THR A 579 39.92 -8.96 -0.59
C THR A 579 38.59 -8.57 -1.21
N ARG A 580 38.34 -7.26 -1.39
CA ARG A 580 37.18 -6.73 -2.07
C ARG A 580 37.26 -6.98 -3.56
N LEU A 581 36.19 -7.51 -4.14
CA LEU A 581 36.07 -7.80 -5.55
C LEU A 581 35.21 -6.76 -6.26
N PRO A 582 35.50 -6.43 -7.54
CA PRO A 582 34.62 -5.58 -8.33
C PRO A 582 33.25 -6.21 -8.54
N VAL A 583 32.19 -5.37 -8.43
CA VAL A 583 30.82 -5.74 -8.71
C VAL A 583 30.22 -4.82 -9.76
N ARG A 584 29.31 -5.31 -10.59
CA ARG A 584 28.56 -4.51 -11.56
C ARG A 584 27.15 -5.04 -11.76
N ARG A 585 26.34 -4.25 -12.45
CA ARG A 585 25.05 -4.69 -12.96
C ARG A 585 25.28 -5.44 -14.27
N GLY A 586 24.85 -6.69 -14.32
CA GLY A 586 24.84 -7.50 -15.53
C GLY A 586 23.77 -7.04 -16.53
N GLU A 587 23.84 -7.55 -17.74
CA GLU A 587 22.89 -7.30 -18.82
C GLU A 587 21.44 -7.64 -18.42
N TRP A 588 21.28 -8.70 -17.64
CA TRP A 588 20.00 -9.21 -17.15
C TRP A 588 19.50 -8.51 -15.88
N GLY A 589 20.19 -7.44 -15.45
CA GLY A 589 19.87 -6.74 -14.21
C GLY A 589 20.30 -7.46 -12.95
N ASP A 590 21.08 -8.52 -13.11
CA ASP A 590 21.66 -9.31 -12.01
C ASP A 590 22.99 -8.72 -11.51
N LEU A 591 23.39 -9.15 -10.33
CA LEU A 591 24.68 -8.84 -9.73
C LEU A 591 25.75 -9.72 -10.36
N GLU A 592 26.73 -9.09 -11.02
CA GLU A 592 27.92 -9.77 -11.52
C GLU A 592 29.14 -9.40 -10.67
N VAL A 593 29.98 -10.39 -10.40
CA VAL A 593 31.22 -10.27 -9.63
C VAL A 593 32.40 -10.70 -10.49
N LEU A 594 33.49 -9.95 -10.47
CA LEU A 594 34.76 -10.35 -11.08
C LEU A 594 35.52 -11.24 -10.08
N ALA A 595 35.22 -12.54 -10.14
CA ALA A 595 35.68 -13.49 -9.13
C ALA A 595 37.14 -13.95 -9.30
N GLY A 596 37.73 -13.80 -10.50
CA GLY A 596 39.08 -14.29 -10.80
C GLY A 596 39.18 -15.79 -10.57
N ARG A 597 40.15 -16.21 -9.75
CA ARG A 597 40.35 -17.62 -9.36
C ARG A 597 39.57 -18.08 -8.13
N ALA A 598 38.76 -17.19 -7.54
CA ALA A 598 38.00 -17.55 -6.35
C ALA A 598 36.88 -18.55 -6.70
N THR A 599 36.78 -19.64 -5.96
CA THR A 599 35.71 -20.62 -6.07
C THR A 599 34.49 -20.27 -5.25
N THR A 600 34.67 -19.42 -4.25
CA THR A 600 33.62 -18.95 -3.33
C THR A 600 33.77 -17.47 -3.10
N VAL A 601 32.67 -16.74 -3.21
CA VAL A 601 32.60 -15.29 -2.95
C VAL A 601 31.62 -15.04 -1.83
N GLU A 602 32.04 -14.22 -0.87
CA GLU A 602 31.17 -13.66 0.15
C GLU A 602 30.56 -12.35 -0.38
N LEU A 603 29.25 -12.25 -0.36
CA LEU A 603 28.50 -11.05 -0.68
C LEU A 603 28.03 -10.40 0.63
N VAL A 604 28.29 -9.12 0.78
CA VAL A 604 27.87 -8.33 1.94
C VAL A 604 26.90 -7.25 1.49
N TYR A 605 25.77 -7.16 2.17
CA TYR A 605 24.74 -6.19 1.91
C TYR A 605 24.53 -5.26 3.11
N GLY A 606 24.65 -3.96 2.91
CA GLY A 606 24.62 -3.03 4.03
C GLY A 606 24.17 -1.61 3.67
N ALA A 607 24.06 -0.76 4.68
CA ALA A 607 23.68 0.64 4.51
C ALA A 607 24.86 1.50 4.03
N ALA A 608 24.63 2.28 2.96
CA ALA A 608 25.57 3.27 2.45
C ALA A 608 25.27 4.69 3.00
N LEU A 609 25.87 5.71 2.39
CA LEU A 609 25.76 7.10 2.86
C LEU A 609 24.31 7.61 2.89
N ALA A 610 23.52 7.33 1.84
CA ALA A 610 22.14 7.81 1.75
C ALA A 610 21.27 7.24 2.89
N GLU A 611 21.41 5.96 3.18
CA GLU A 611 20.70 5.26 4.23
C GLU A 611 21.06 5.84 5.61
N LYS A 612 22.37 6.08 5.86
CA LYS A 612 22.87 6.68 7.10
C LYS A 612 22.42 8.13 7.28
N LEU A 613 22.45 8.94 6.21
CA LEU A 613 21.95 10.32 6.22
C LEU A 613 20.44 10.36 6.48
N GLY A 614 19.67 9.47 5.85
CA GLY A 614 18.23 9.34 6.09
C GLY A 614 17.90 9.01 7.55
N LEU A 615 18.64 8.08 8.16
CA LEU A 615 18.49 7.76 9.58
C LEU A 615 18.84 8.95 10.48
N ALA A 616 19.97 9.63 10.21
CA ALA A 616 20.39 10.81 10.99
C ALA A 616 19.35 11.93 10.90
N MET A 617 18.78 12.17 9.70
CA MET A 617 17.72 13.14 9.50
C MET A 617 16.46 12.77 10.30
N SER A 618 16.06 11.49 10.31
CA SER A 618 14.89 11.06 11.08
C SER A 618 15.12 11.13 12.59
N ALA A 619 16.29 10.82 13.07
CA ALA A 619 16.68 11.00 14.48
C ALA A 619 16.60 12.49 14.89
N ALA A 620 17.15 13.39 14.07
CA ALA A 620 17.03 14.83 14.28
C ALA A 620 15.56 15.31 14.26
N GLY A 621 14.76 14.80 13.34
CA GLY A 621 13.31 15.07 13.26
C GLY A 621 12.57 14.63 14.53
N LEU A 622 12.88 13.45 15.05
CA LEU A 622 12.30 12.93 16.29
C LEU A 622 12.67 13.78 17.51
N LEU A 623 13.94 14.17 17.62
CA LEU A 623 14.42 15.07 18.68
C LEU A 623 13.76 16.45 18.60
N ALA A 624 13.65 17.01 17.40
CA ALA A 624 12.97 18.29 17.17
C ALA A 624 11.48 18.21 17.57
N TRP A 625 10.79 17.14 17.16
CA TRP A 625 9.40 16.91 17.56
C TRP A 625 9.24 16.76 19.07
N ALA A 626 10.08 15.96 19.72
CA ALA A 626 10.08 15.76 21.17
C ALA A 626 10.34 17.07 21.93
N ALA A 627 11.31 17.86 21.50
CA ALA A 627 11.61 19.18 22.07
C ALA A 627 10.40 20.13 21.96
N LEU A 628 9.73 20.18 20.80
CA LEU A 628 8.50 20.95 20.60
C LEU A 628 7.34 20.45 21.47
N ALA A 629 7.28 19.13 21.71
CA ALA A 629 6.27 18.52 22.57
C ALA A 629 6.49 18.85 24.06
N LEU A 630 7.74 18.94 24.52
CA LEU A 630 8.12 19.18 25.92
C LEU A 630 8.08 20.66 26.32
N ARG A 631 8.50 21.58 25.45
CA ARG A 631 8.58 23.03 25.75
C ARG A 631 7.29 23.68 26.29
N ARG A 632 6.12 23.07 26.15
CA ARG A 632 4.81 23.61 26.54
C ARG A 632 4.30 23.19 27.90
N ARG A 633 4.97 22.32 28.61
CA ARG A 633 4.64 22.11 30.05
C ARG A 633 5.05 23.29 30.92
N ALA A 634 5.88 24.22 30.37
CA ALA A 634 6.49 25.30 31.10
C ALA A 634 5.82 26.70 30.92
N ILE A 635 4.75 26.84 30.15
CA ILE A 635 4.04 28.15 30.03
C ILE A 635 2.83 28.13 30.95
N PRO A 636 2.88 28.83 32.10
CA PRO A 636 1.72 28.94 32.96
C PRO A 636 0.58 29.65 32.23
N ALA A 637 -0.65 29.19 32.48
CA ALA A 637 -1.86 29.85 32.00
C ALA A 637 -1.81 31.30 32.48
N ARG A 638 -1.63 32.26 31.57
CA ARG A 638 -1.89 33.66 31.89
C ARG A 638 -3.35 33.75 32.38
N SER A 639 -3.50 34.04 33.65
CA SER A 639 -4.78 34.40 34.23
C SER A 639 -5.40 35.48 33.36
N ARG A 640 -6.58 35.20 32.82
CA ARG A 640 -7.47 36.24 32.26
C ARG A 640 -7.93 37.10 33.44
N GLY A 641 -7.32 38.26 33.60
CA GLY A 641 -7.93 39.37 34.33
C GLY A 641 -8.97 40.05 33.48
#